data_50eaa70bc16136a7a5fb8a09ea8a8692
#
_entry.id   50eaa70bc16136a7a5fb8a09ea8a8692
#
_cell.length_a   1.000
_cell.length_b   1.000
_cell.length_c   1.000
_cell.angle_alpha   90.00
_cell.angle_beta   90.00
_cell.angle_gamma   90.00
#
_symmetry.space_group_name_H-M   'P 1'
#
loop_
_entity.id
_entity.type
_entity.pdbx_description
1 polymer ?
#
loop_
_entity_poly.entity_id
_entity_poly.type
_entity_poly.pdbx_seq_one_letter_code
_entity_poly.pdbx_strand_id
1 'polypeptide(L)'
;MLLPTVAFGQGSLIPTAGVTTGDTYGTVQKSIVSVTGESFTRATRVRTLGSPANPYDVGLTLRTTGPVARQDVVSGEVWIRRIAPLDGDAFVTFNFEKAAPNYDKSHSVTLVSGSTNWTRFRFAFQAVDTYAAGSAQVSFHLGFPAQTLELGGLIVTNHARTRLLSEFPNDLTYAGREPDAPWRTAAADRIAAHRQAVLSVSVRDDAGHPVPGASVEMIQLRHAFGFGTAVDGARLLGQTGTAADRARYQYYLTNWFNKYVLENDLKWPNWERLSPNGARTATNALMWFKERNLPVRGHNLIWPGTSANFYVPPDVPSLLSNPDALRSRIQGHFEDILGRTRGLCAEWDVINEALHVTDLEAVLGRQALAGWFQAARALDPKPALYFNEYENLESPTRSGTQRLLELLRDLKTRGAVVDGVGLQSHFGGFLTPPQEVYDRISLLVAPSGDPPSPVNTAQITEFDVNVKDEQVQADYLRDFVTIAFSHPQVNAVMLWGFWAGAHWIPDAALLRQNWQPKPNGLQWSNLVYREWWTHTNLLSDAQGIASARAFKGDYRIRVTSDGQTQEQTLSLSTDTPTTIRVPEVSPALQVEPDASGLRLSWPGDTTGFRIETAHNLLPADWAPAEAEPSLENGRWKQILPPPESTLFVRLRR
;
A
#
# COMPACT_ATOMS: atom_id res chain seq x y z
N MET A 1 -39.54 -12.71 -30.80
CA MET A 1 -40.46 -11.71 -30.22
C MET A 1 -39.59 -10.68 -29.49
N LEU A 2 -39.23 -9.61 -30.19
CA LEU A 2 -38.43 -8.53 -29.62
C LEU A 2 -39.36 -7.71 -28.69
N LEU A 3 -39.04 -7.69 -27.41
CA LEU A 3 -39.69 -6.77 -26.46
C LEU A 3 -39.35 -5.34 -26.89
N PRO A 4 -40.31 -4.40 -26.89
CA PRO A 4 -40.05 -3.02 -27.24
C PRO A 4 -39.08 -2.43 -26.21
N THR A 5 -37.93 -1.94 -26.66
CA THR A 5 -37.06 -1.04 -25.89
C THR A 5 -37.85 0.26 -25.62
N VAL A 6 -38.37 0.41 -24.41
CA VAL A 6 -38.93 1.67 -23.96
C VAL A 6 -37.78 2.65 -23.86
N ALA A 7 -37.69 3.57 -24.82
CA ALA A 7 -36.79 4.71 -24.74
C ALA A 7 -37.31 5.65 -23.64
N PHE A 8 -36.69 5.61 -22.47
CA PHE A 8 -36.94 6.60 -21.42
C PHE A 8 -36.32 7.94 -21.85
N GLY A 9 -37.13 8.97 -21.98
CA GLY A 9 -36.70 10.29 -22.41
C GLY A 9 -35.81 10.98 -21.37
N GLN A 10 -34.94 11.88 -21.83
CA GLN A 10 -34.17 12.79 -20.98
C GLN A 10 -35.13 13.61 -20.11
N GLY A 11 -35.01 13.52 -18.78
CA GLY A 11 -35.88 14.25 -17.86
C GLY A 11 -35.32 14.36 -16.45
N SER A 12 -35.77 15.40 -15.73
CA SER A 12 -35.46 15.55 -14.31
C SER A 12 -36.08 14.40 -13.50
N LEU A 13 -35.26 13.75 -12.68
CA LEU A 13 -35.69 12.70 -11.76
C LEU A 13 -36.21 13.26 -10.42
N ILE A 14 -36.12 14.57 -10.21
CA ILE A 14 -36.45 15.24 -8.96
C ILE A 14 -37.56 16.27 -9.23
N PRO A 15 -38.54 16.45 -8.32
CA PRO A 15 -39.54 17.50 -8.42
C PRO A 15 -38.90 18.88 -8.59
N THR A 16 -39.57 19.79 -9.32
CA THR A 16 -39.06 21.15 -9.58
C THR A 16 -38.73 21.93 -8.30
N ALA A 17 -39.45 21.67 -7.19
CA ALA A 17 -39.16 22.28 -5.91
C ALA A 17 -37.91 21.70 -5.21
N GLY A 18 -37.29 20.67 -5.78
CA GLY A 18 -36.03 20.11 -5.33
C GLY A 18 -36.04 19.66 -3.85
N VAL A 19 -34.95 19.93 -3.17
CA VAL A 19 -34.71 19.54 -1.76
C VAL A 19 -35.75 20.06 -0.77
N THR A 20 -36.53 21.10 -1.14
CA THR A 20 -37.52 21.67 -0.23
C THR A 20 -38.75 20.74 0.02
N THR A 21 -38.98 19.79 -0.87
CA THR A 21 -40.07 18.78 -0.75
C THR A 21 -39.62 17.49 -0.07
N GLY A 22 -38.33 17.32 0.21
CA GLY A 22 -37.84 16.08 0.81
C GLY A 22 -38.35 15.84 2.22
N ASP A 23 -38.56 14.56 2.55
CA ASP A 23 -38.96 14.11 3.88
C ASP A 23 -37.74 13.87 4.75
N THR A 24 -37.80 14.27 6.02
CA THR A 24 -36.71 14.03 6.98
C THR A 24 -37.00 12.81 7.85
N TYR A 25 -35.93 12.14 8.29
CA TYR A 25 -35.96 11.05 9.25
C TYR A 25 -34.85 11.18 10.29
N GLY A 26 -35.00 10.51 11.42
CA GLY A 26 -34.08 10.68 12.56
C GLY A 26 -34.25 12.03 13.27
N THR A 27 -33.31 12.37 14.15
CA THR A 27 -33.36 13.60 14.95
C THR A 27 -32.79 14.78 14.19
N VAL A 28 -33.60 15.45 13.38
CA VAL A 28 -33.21 16.60 12.56
C VAL A 28 -34.32 17.67 12.57
N GLN A 29 -33.90 18.94 12.62
CA GLN A 29 -34.78 20.08 12.41
C GLN A 29 -34.66 20.56 10.98
N LYS A 30 -35.81 20.70 10.29
CA LYS A 30 -35.91 21.19 8.91
C LYS A 30 -36.66 22.53 8.86
N SER A 31 -36.10 23.46 8.09
CA SER A 31 -36.80 24.70 7.72
C SER A 31 -36.49 25.08 6.29
N ILE A 32 -37.39 25.83 5.66
CA ILE A 32 -37.16 26.37 4.31
C ILE A 32 -36.72 27.81 4.42
N VAL A 33 -35.65 28.14 3.72
CA VAL A 33 -35.06 29.50 3.71
C VAL A 33 -35.11 30.09 2.30
N SER A 34 -35.28 31.41 2.22
CA SER A 34 -35.18 32.17 0.97
C SER A 34 -33.69 32.36 0.60
N VAL A 35 -33.39 32.29 -0.68
CA VAL A 35 -32.04 32.46 -1.23
C VAL A 35 -32.07 33.56 -2.29
N THR A 36 -31.06 34.41 -2.28
CA THR A 36 -30.85 35.48 -3.28
C THR A 36 -29.43 35.37 -3.83
N GLY A 37 -29.27 35.76 -5.10
CA GLY A 37 -27.97 35.74 -5.74
C GLY A 37 -27.55 34.41 -6.38
N GLU A 38 -28.37 33.36 -6.22
CA GLU A 38 -28.12 32.04 -6.80
C GLU A 38 -29.14 31.68 -7.89
N SER A 39 -28.92 30.59 -8.59
CA SER A 39 -29.84 30.06 -9.63
C SER A 39 -31.14 29.49 -9.06
N PHE A 40 -31.27 29.42 -7.76
CA PHE A 40 -32.45 28.93 -7.03
C PHE A 40 -32.86 29.94 -5.95
N THR A 41 -34.16 29.99 -5.65
CA THR A 41 -34.72 31.01 -4.74
C THR A 41 -35.06 30.47 -3.35
N ARG A 42 -35.02 29.14 -3.15
CA ARG A 42 -35.32 28.47 -1.89
C ARG A 42 -34.37 27.34 -1.62
N ALA A 43 -34.02 27.15 -0.34
CA ALA A 43 -33.18 26.04 0.12
C ALA A 43 -33.78 25.40 1.38
N THR A 44 -33.37 24.18 1.66
CA THR A 44 -33.67 23.49 2.92
C THR A 44 -32.51 23.67 3.87
N ARG A 45 -32.77 24.30 5.01
CA ARG A 45 -31.88 24.30 6.16
C ARG A 45 -32.17 23.08 7.00
N VAL A 46 -31.15 22.31 7.30
CA VAL A 46 -31.19 21.13 8.18
C VAL A 46 -30.25 21.37 9.36
N ARG A 47 -30.73 21.06 10.56
CA ARG A 47 -29.94 21.10 11.79
C ARG A 47 -30.02 19.76 12.47
N THR A 48 -28.85 19.11 12.61
CA THR A 48 -28.72 17.85 13.35
C THR A 48 -28.28 18.12 14.78
N LEU A 49 -28.82 17.35 15.71
CA LEU A 49 -28.59 17.48 17.14
C LEU A 49 -27.89 16.23 17.64
N GLY A 50 -26.63 16.34 18.03
CA GLY A 50 -25.84 15.20 18.52
C GLY A 50 -25.00 14.51 17.45
N SER A 51 -24.40 13.40 17.82
CA SER A 51 -23.58 12.55 16.95
C SER A 51 -24.21 11.15 16.93
N PRO A 52 -25.07 10.84 15.95
CA PRO A 52 -25.63 9.49 15.81
C PRO A 52 -24.53 8.48 15.49
N ALA A 53 -24.80 7.19 15.68
CA ALA A 53 -23.83 6.13 15.48
C ALA A 53 -23.39 6.03 14.00
N ASN A 54 -24.35 6.28 13.08
CA ASN A 54 -24.09 6.17 11.65
C ASN A 54 -24.59 7.40 10.87
N PRO A 55 -23.95 7.76 9.75
CA PRO A 55 -24.42 8.84 8.88
C PRO A 55 -25.87 8.68 8.40
N TYR A 56 -26.33 7.44 8.20
CA TYR A 56 -27.66 7.11 7.71
C TYR A 56 -28.76 7.08 8.77
N ASP A 57 -28.44 7.28 10.05
CA ASP A 57 -29.45 7.35 11.13
C ASP A 57 -30.29 8.63 11.07
N VAL A 58 -29.78 9.66 10.39
CA VAL A 58 -30.43 10.96 10.21
C VAL A 58 -30.32 11.39 8.77
N GLY A 59 -31.40 11.85 8.17
CA GLY A 59 -31.32 12.29 6.79
C GLY A 59 -32.57 12.97 6.22
N LEU A 60 -32.45 13.24 4.91
CA LEU A 60 -33.52 13.81 4.08
C LEU A 60 -33.64 13.00 2.80
N THR A 61 -34.82 12.60 2.39
CA THR A 61 -35.07 11.77 1.20
C THR A 61 -36.05 12.42 0.23
N LEU A 62 -35.84 12.15 -1.07
CA LEU A 62 -36.76 12.54 -2.15
C LEU A 62 -36.94 11.33 -3.08
N ARG A 63 -38.18 10.95 -3.35
CA ARG A 63 -38.50 9.91 -4.33
C ARG A 63 -38.29 10.42 -5.74
N THR A 64 -37.76 9.56 -6.62
CA THR A 64 -37.60 9.89 -8.04
C THR A 64 -38.94 9.95 -8.74
N THR A 65 -39.15 10.90 -9.66
CA THR A 65 -40.37 11.08 -10.43
C THR A 65 -40.42 10.24 -11.71
N GLY A 66 -39.27 9.79 -12.19
CA GLY A 66 -39.11 9.01 -13.41
C GLY A 66 -38.39 7.69 -13.18
N PRO A 67 -38.45 6.77 -14.16
CA PRO A 67 -37.75 5.52 -14.12
C PRO A 67 -36.28 5.71 -14.54
N VAL A 68 -35.41 4.77 -14.11
CA VAL A 68 -34.00 4.66 -14.50
C VAL A 68 -33.72 3.21 -14.86
N ALA A 69 -33.16 2.95 -16.03
CA ALA A 69 -32.74 1.61 -16.40
C ALA A 69 -31.28 1.34 -15.99
N ARG A 70 -30.96 0.09 -15.74
CA ARG A 70 -29.56 -0.33 -15.52
C ARG A 70 -28.67 0.16 -16.65
N GLN A 71 -27.50 0.72 -16.32
CA GLN A 71 -26.52 1.35 -17.23
C GLN A 71 -26.97 2.71 -17.81
N ASP A 72 -28.10 3.27 -17.42
CA ASP A 72 -28.39 4.66 -17.74
C ASP A 72 -27.37 5.58 -17.08
N VAL A 73 -26.97 6.63 -17.80
CA VAL A 73 -26.11 7.69 -17.27
C VAL A 73 -26.98 8.73 -16.58
N VAL A 74 -26.69 8.97 -15.32
CA VAL A 74 -27.39 9.96 -14.49
C VAL A 74 -26.38 11.01 -14.06
N SER A 75 -26.69 12.29 -14.28
CA SER A 75 -25.93 13.41 -13.74
C SER A 75 -26.73 14.16 -12.69
N GLY A 76 -26.02 14.83 -11.79
CA GLY A 76 -26.64 15.67 -10.79
C GLY A 76 -25.75 16.81 -10.35
N GLU A 77 -26.40 17.80 -9.76
CA GLU A 77 -25.74 18.87 -9.02
C GLU A 77 -26.57 19.25 -7.79
N VAL A 78 -25.86 19.71 -6.76
CA VAL A 78 -26.47 20.26 -5.55
C VAL A 78 -25.59 21.38 -5.01
N TRP A 79 -26.21 22.39 -4.46
CA TRP A 79 -25.53 23.48 -3.79
C TRP A 79 -25.64 23.33 -2.28
N ILE A 80 -24.50 23.48 -1.58
CA ILE A 80 -24.42 23.31 -0.14
C ILE A 80 -23.68 24.51 0.45
N ARG A 81 -24.14 24.98 1.62
CA ARG A 81 -23.35 25.87 2.44
C ARG A 81 -23.46 25.49 3.91
N ARG A 82 -22.36 25.68 4.61
CA ARG A 82 -22.28 25.49 6.06
C ARG A 82 -22.87 26.70 6.79
N ILE A 83 -23.63 26.46 7.83
CA ILE A 83 -24.09 27.49 8.76
C ILE A 83 -23.43 27.30 10.13
N ALA A 84 -23.24 26.05 10.56
CA ALA A 84 -22.50 25.66 11.77
C ALA A 84 -21.89 24.26 11.59
N PRO A 85 -20.74 23.97 12.23
CA PRO A 85 -19.96 24.84 13.13
C PRO A 85 -19.39 26.06 12.39
N LEU A 86 -18.99 27.10 13.09
CA LEU A 86 -18.37 28.29 12.47
C LEU A 86 -16.95 27.98 12.00
N ASP A 87 -16.24 27.15 12.75
CA ASP A 87 -14.91 26.62 12.41
C ASP A 87 -15.03 25.12 12.10
N GLY A 88 -14.31 24.67 11.06
CA GLY A 88 -14.33 23.27 10.58
C GLY A 88 -15.31 23.05 9.42
N ASP A 89 -15.67 21.80 9.19
CA ASP A 89 -16.45 21.37 8.04
C ASP A 89 -17.84 20.88 8.44
N ALA A 90 -18.81 21.00 7.51
CA ALA A 90 -20.08 20.30 7.58
C ALA A 90 -20.10 19.20 6.49
N PHE A 91 -20.73 18.08 6.79
CA PHE A 91 -20.71 16.88 5.96
C PHE A 91 -22.13 16.46 5.57
N VAL A 92 -22.27 15.99 4.35
CA VAL A 92 -23.50 15.35 3.88
C VAL A 92 -23.19 14.27 2.86
N THR A 93 -23.71 13.05 3.03
CA THR A 93 -23.56 12.01 2.02
C THR A 93 -24.77 12.01 1.11
N PHE A 94 -24.56 12.32 -0.16
CA PHE A 94 -25.53 12.16 -1.23
C PHE A 94 -25.57 10.70 -1.67
N ASN A 95 -26.77 10.11 -1.77
CA ASN A 95 -26.96 8.79 -2.36
C ASN A 95 -28.04 8.84 -3.42
N PHE A 96 -27.84 8.06 -4.50
CA PHE A 96 -28.89 7.61 -5.39
C PHE A 96 -29.08 6.11 -5.18
N GLU A 97 -30.21 5.73 -4.63
CA GLU A 97 -30.41 4.38 -4.09
C GLU A 97 -31.83 3.88 -4.32
N LYS A 98 -32.00 2.55 -4.20
CA LYS A 98 -33.31 1.94 -4.12
C LYS A 98 -34.02 2.40 -2.83
N ALA A 99 -35.27 2.65 -2.94
CA ALA A 99 -36.06 3.01 -1.77
C ALA A 99 -36.26 1.81 -0.84
N ALA A 100 -36.71 2.09 0.40
CA ALA A 100 -37.04 1.05 1.40
C ALA A 100 -37.72 -0.18 0.78
N PRO A 101 -37.39 -1.41 1.22
CA PRO A 101 -36.55 -1.75 2.38
C PRO A 101 -35.07 -2.02 2.05
N ASN A 102 -34.64 -1.97 0.79
CA ASN A 102 -33.34 -2.54 0.36
C ASN A 102 -32.19 -1.54 0.42
N TYR A 103 -32.39 -0.27 0.00
CA TYR A 103 -31.38 0.80 0.00
C TYR A 103 -30.10 0.51 -0.82
N ASP A 104 -30.19 -0.39 -1.82
CA ASP A 104 -29.06 -0.66 -2.74
C ASP A 104 -28.69 0.60 -3.52
N LYS A 105 -27.38 0.97 -3.52
CA LYS A 105 -26.91 2.23 -4.05
C LYS A 105 -26.35 2.11 -5.45
N SER A 106 -26.80 2.97 -6.36
CA SER A 106 -26.11 3.22 -7.63
C SER A 106 -25.00 4.27 -7.51
N HIS A 107 -25.12 5.17 -6.54
CA HIS A 107 -24.10 6.20 -6.29
C HIS A 107 -24.15 6.62 -4.81
N SER A 108 -22.96 6.88 -4.26
CA SER A 108 -22.77 7.44 -2.93
C SER A 108 -21.54 8.35 -2.93
N VAL A 109 -21.68 9.57 -2.44
CA VAL A 109 -20.58 10.53 -2.32
C VAL A 109 -20.79 11.41 -1.10
N THR A 110 -19.74 11.57 -0.29
CA THR A 110 -19.79 12.51 0.84
C THR A 110 -19.24 13.86 0.40
N LEU A 111 -20.06 14.87 0.50
CA LEU A 111 -19.79 16.25 0.16
C LEU A 111 -19.38 17.00 1.42
N VAL A 112 -18.31 17.77 1.32
CA VAL A 112 -17.74 18.53 2.44
C VAL A 112 -17.94 20.02 2.18
N SER A 113 -18.62 20.69 3.09
CA SER A 113 -18.82 22.14 3.03
C SER A 113 -17.99 22.86 4.07
N GLY A 114 -16.82 23.34 3.68
CA GLY A 114 -15.93 24.17 4.51
C GLY A 114 -16.28 25.66 4.46
N SER A 115 -17.29 26.07 3.66
CA SER A 115 -17.63 27.46 3.40
C SER A 115 -19.02 27.84 3.88
N THR A 116 -19.16 29.06 4.36
CA THR A 116 -20.44 29.73 4.61
C THR A 116 -21.07 30.32 3.32
N ASN A 117 -20.32 30.34 2.23
CA ASN A 117 -20.83 30.66 0.89
C ASN A 117 -21.36 29.38 0.23
N TRP A 118 -22.27 29.55 -0.73
CA TRP A 118 -22.77 28.44 -1.52
C TRP A 118 -21.66 27.81 -2.36
N THR A 119 -21.50 26.49 -2.25
CA THR A 119 -20.60 25.68 -3.06
C THR A 119 -21.41 24.69 -3.87
N ARG A 120 -21.19 24.67 -5.18
CA ARG A 120 -21.82 23.71 -6.08
C ARG A 120 -21.00 22.43 -6.15
N PHE A 121 -21.70 21.29 -6.08
CA PHE A 121 -21.14 19.95 -6.27
C PHE A 121 -21.85 19.26 -7.43
N ARG A 122 -21.09 18.76 -8.38
CA ARG A 122 -21.57 18.04 -9.57
C ARG A 122 -21.05 16.61 -9.51
N PHE A 123 -21.88 15.69 -9.94
CA PHE A 123 -21.56 14.28 -10.00
C PHE A 123 -22.27 13.61 -11.17
N ALA A 124 -21.70 12.48 -11.62
CA ALA A 124 -22.36 11.62 -12.59
C ALA A 124 -22.02 10.16 -12.28
N PHE A 125 -22.95 9.26 -12.60
CA PHE A 125 -22.78 7.83 -12.39
C PHE A 125 -23.59 7.03 -13.40
N GLN A 126 -23.27 5.74 -13.49
CA GLN A 126 -24.06 4.76 -14.24
C GLN A 126 -24.93 3.96 -13.26
N ALA A 127 -26.23 3.88 -13.54
CA ALA A 127 -27.15 3.11 -12.71
C ALA A 127 -26.79 1.62 -12.71
N VAL A 128 -26.65 1.02 -11.53
CA VAL A 128 -26.27 -0.40 -11.38
C VAL A 128 -27.49 -1.32 -11.42
N ASP A 129 -28.71 -0.76 -11.26
CA ASP A 129 -29.96 -1.50 -11.31
C ASP A 129 -31.03 -0.74 -12.11
N THR A 130 -32.18 -1.37 -12.33
CA THR A 130 -33.36 -0.78 -12.96
C THR A 130 -34.37 -0.37 -11.89
N TYR A 131 -34.82 0.88 -11.93
CA TYR A 131 -35.75 1.48 -10.98
C TYR A 131 -37.01 1.94 -11.72
N ALA A 132 -38.16 1.49 -11.26
CA ALA A 132 -39.42 2.09 -11.70
C ALA A 132 -39.57 3.51 -11.13
N ALA A 133 -40.46 4.33 -11.70
CA ALA A 133 -40.79 5.65 -11.14
C ALA A 133 -41.19 5.52 -9.66
N GLY A 134 -40.60 6.31 -8.78
CA GLY A 134 -40.85 6.29 -7.34
C GLY A 134 -40.20 5.13 -6.56
N SER A 135 -39.54 4.16 -7.25
CA SER A 135 -38.85 3.05 -6.57
C SER A 135 -37.39 3.34 -6.20
N ALA A 136 -36.83 4.40 -6.77
CA ALA A 136 -35.56 4.97 -6.34
C ALA A 136 -35.77 6.26 -5.54
N GLN A 137 -34.75 6.66 -4.83
CA GLN A 137 -34.72 7.91 -4.09
C GLN A 137 -33.33 8.56 -4.16
N VAL A 138 -33.30 9.89 -4.03
CA VAL A 138 -32.15 10.62 -3.56
C VAL A 138 -32.22 10.69 -2.05
N SER A 139 -31.15 10.33 -1.35
CA SER A 139 -31.05 10.52 0.09
C SER A 139 -29.81 11.34 0.44
N PHE A 140 -29.97 12.23 1.40
CA PHE A 140 -28.89 12.97 2.04
C PHE A 140 -28.75 12.44 3.46
N HIS A 141 -27.67 11.68 3.73
CA HIS A 141 -27.35 11.26 5.08
C HIS A 141 -26.67 12.42 5.82
N LEU A 142 -27.15 12.72 7.01
CA LEU A 142 -26.80 13.90 7.80
C LEU A 142 -26.27 13.55 9.19
N GLY A 143 -26.18 12.27 9.53
CA GLY A 143 -25.76 11.75 10.84
C GLY A 143 -24.27 11.90 11.12
N PHE A 144 -23.77 13.11 10.99
CA PHE A 144 -22.43 13.55 11.38
C PHE A 144 -22.49 14.32 12.72
N PRO A 145 -21.36 14.78 13.27
CA PRO A 145 -21.38 15.65 14.45
C PRO A 145 -22.37 16.80 14.30
N ALA A 146 -22.87 17.33 15.43
CA ALA A 146 -23.90 18.38 15.43
C ALA A 146 -23.55 19.50 14.45
N GLN A 147 -24.40 19.73 13.47
CA GLN A 147 -24.17 20.69 12.38
C GLN A 147 -25.45 21.36 11.91
N THR A 148 -25.30 22.49 11.24
CA THR A 148 -26.35 23.15 10.48
C THR A 148 -25.85 23.46 9.10
N LEU A 149 -26.54 23.01 8.09
CA LEU A 149 -26.21 23.29 6.68
C LEU A 149 -27.48 23.59 5.88
N GLU A 150 -27.29 24.16 4.71
CA GLU A 150 -28.36 24.42 3.75
C GLU A 150 -28.08 23.68 2.45
N LEU A 151 -29.12 23.07 1.90
CA LEU A 151 -29.14 22.36 0.64
C LEU A 151 -30.06 23.10 -0.33
N GLY A 152 -29.58 23.40 -1.54
CA GLY A 152 -30.33 24.10 -2.58
C GLY A 152 -29.98 23.63 -3.96
N GLY A 153 -30.73 24.07 -4.98
CA GLY A 153 -30.40 23.88 -6.39
C GLY A 153 -30.23 22.43 -6.83
N LEU A 154 -30.84 21.45 -6.17
CA LEU A 154 -30.71 20.04 -6.54
C LEU A 154 -31.33 19.77 -7.90
N ILE A 155 -30.55 19.24 -8.81
CA ILE A 155 -30.95 18.75 -10.13
C ILE A 155 -30.40 17.33 -10.27
N VAL A 156 -31.22 16.39 -10.73
CA VAL A 156 -30.80 15.02 -11.07
C VAL A 156 -31.45 14.64 -12.38
N THR A 157 -30.67 14.33 -13.39
CA THR A 157 -31.15 14.09 -14.74
C THR A 157 -30.75 12.72 -15.24
N ASN A 158 -31.71 11.94 -15.75
CA ASN A 158 -31.45 10.70 -16.46
C ASN A 158 -31.20 11.01 -17.95
N HIS A 159 -30.03 10.66 -18.45
CA HIS A 159 -29.63 10.79 -19.85
C HIS A 159 -29.82 9.49 -20.63
N ALA A 160 -30.43 8.49 -20.02
CA ALA A 160 -30.49 7.13 -20.56
C ALA A 160 -29.08 6.63 -20.94
N ARG A 161 -28.93 5.96 -22.07
CA ARG A 161 -27.62 5.52 -22.62
C ARG A 161 -27.18 6.39 -23.82
N THR A 162 -27.67 7.64 -23.87
CA THR A 162 -27.41 8.55 -25.00
C THR A 162 -26.14 9.38 -24.81
N ARG A 163 -25.59 9.40 -23.62
CA ARG A 163 -24.39 10.17 -23.25
C ARG A 163 -23.38 9.26 -22.55
N LEU A 164 -22.10 9.62 -22.66
CA LEU A 164 -21.03 8.94 -21.93
C LEU A 164 -20.85 9.57 -20.55
N LEU A 165 -20.47 8.75 -19.56
CA LEU A 165 -20.19 9.22 -18.21
C LEU A 165 -19.09 10.31 -18.20
N SER A 166 -18.07 10.16 -19.04
CA SER A 166 -16.95 11.10 -19.17
C SER A 166 -17.33 12.49 -19.71
N GLU A 167 -18.54 12.67 -20.22
CA GLU A 167 -19.02 13.97 -20.70
C GLU A 167 -19.53 14.88 -19.57
N PHE A 168 -19.64 14.35 -18.37
CA PHE A 168 -20.16 15.08 -17.21
C PHE A 168 -19.04 15.40 -16.22
N PRO A 169 -19.04 16.63 -15.65
CA PRO A 169 -18.10 16.99 -14.62
C PRO A 169 -18.34 16.16 -13.35
N ASN A 170 -17.25 15.84 -12.67
CA ASN A 170 -17.25 15.23 -11.35
C ASN A 170 -16.38 16.10 -10.45
N ASP A 171 -16.97 16.70 -9.41
CA ASP A 171 -16.26 17.59 -8.49
C ASP A 171 -15.70 16.81 -7.27
N LEU A 172 -15.72 15.47 -7.29
CA LEU A 172 -15.06 14.68 -6.27
C LEU A 172 -13.55 14.95 -6.29
N THR A 173 -13.04 15.42 -5.18
CA THR A 173 -11.63 15.72 -4.96
C THR A 173 -11.31 15.64 -3.47
N TYR A 174 -10.11 15.97 -3.07
CA TYR A 174 -9.66 16.02 -1.68
C TYR A 174 -8.77 17.23 -1.44
N ALA A 175 -8.79 17.77 -0.24
CA ALA A 175 -7.90 18.85 0.15
C ALA A 175 -6.44 18.37 0.19
N GLY A 176 -5.52 19.21 -0.26
CA GLY A 176 -4.09 18.86 -0.35
C GLY A 176 -3.71 18.08 -1.61
N ARG A 177 -4.60 18.03 -2.62
CA ARG A 177 -4.28 17.49 -3.95
C ARG A 177 -3.34 18.39 -4.74
N GLU A 178 -3.30 19.66 -4.41
CA GLU A 178 -2.53 20.69 -5.10
C GLU A 178 -1.02 20.31 -5.11
N PRO A 179 -0.30 20.62 -6.22
CA PRO A 179 1.12 20.27 -6.35
C PRO A 179 2.03 20.88 -5.28
N ASP A 180 1.66 22.03 -4.73
CA ASP A 180 2.39 22.80 -3.73
C ASP A 180 1.83 22.64 -2.30
N ALA A 181 0.97 21.66 -2.06
CA ALA A 181 0.41 21.38 -0.74
C ALA A 181 1.53 21.13 0.29
N PRO A 182 1.52 21.80 1.46
CA PRO A 182 2.63 21.78 2.43
C PRO A 182 3.00 20.37 2.93
N TRP A 183 2.05 19.45 2.98
CA TRP A 183 2.29 18.09 3.42
C TRP A 183 3.29 17.33 2.53
N ARG A 184 3.44 17.71 1.25
CA ARG A 184 4.33 17.05 0.28
C ARG A 184 5.79 17.21 0.66
N THR A 185 6.22 18.43 0.98
CA THR A 185 7.58 18.71 1.47
C THR A 185 7.84 17.99 2.78
N ALA A 186 6.91 18.07 3.73
CA ALA A 186 7.04 17.37 5.01
C ALA A 186 7.11 15.84 4.84
N ALA A 187 6.36 15.26 3.89
CA ALA A 187 6.45 13.84 3.57
C ALA A 187 7.81 13.47 2.94
N ALA A 188 8.32 14.29 2.01
CA ALA A 188 9.63 14.06 1.39
C ALA A 188 10.76 14.07 2.43
N ASP A 189 10.74 15.02 3.37
CA ASP A 189 11.72 15.12 4.46
C ASP A 189 11.67 13.87 5.36
N ARG A 190 10.47 13.41 5.72
CA ARG A 190 10.30 12.18 6.51
C ARG A 190 10.78 10.93 5.75
N ILE A 191 10.47 10.80 4.45
CA ILE A 191 10.96 9.72 3.61
C ILE A 191 12.48 9.72 3.60
N ALA A 192 13.11 10.87 3.37
CA ALA A 192 14.55 10.99 3.43
C ALA A 192 15.12 10.58 4.80
N ALA A 193 14.49 11.01 5.90
CA ALA A 193 14.96 10.70 7.25
C ALA A 193 14.78 9.23 7.65
N HIS A 194 13.65 8.61 7.29
CA HIS A 194 13.28 7.31 7.83
C HIS A 194 13.43 6.15 6.84
N ARG A 195 13.35 6.41 5.51
CA ARG A 195 13.39 5.37 4.47
C ARG A 195 14.72 5.25 3.75
N GLN A 196 15.64 6.18 3.97
CA GLN A 196 16.96 6.16 3.37
C GLN A 196 18.06 6.05 4.43
N ALA A 197 19.24 5.59 4.00
CA ALA A 197 20.46 5.54 4.78
C ALA A 197 21.67 5.73 3.83
N VAL A 198 22.84 5.97 4.38
CA VAL A 198 24.08 6.06 3.60
C VAL A 198 24.64 4.67 3.37
N LEU A 199 24.77 4.29 2.10
CA LEU A 199 25.48 3.09 1.68
C LEU A 199 26.87 3.50 1.19
N SER A 200 27.90 3.06 1.90
CA SER A 200 29.31 3.41 1.64
C SER A 200 30.11 2.18 1.30
N VAL A 201 30.72 2.15 0.13
CA VAL A 201 31.54 1.03 -0.36
C VAL A 201 32.99 1.44 -0.40
N SER A 202 33.86 0.76 0.37
CA SER A 202 35.29 0.89 0.34
C SER A 202 35.88 -0.16 -0.60
N VAL A 203 36.50 0.28 -1.69
CA VAL A 203 37.16 -0.59 -2.66
C VAL A 203 38.64 -0.68 -2.32
N ARG A 204 39.13 -1.91 -2.11
CA ARG A 204 40.49 -2.20 -1.73
C ARG A 204 41.11 -3.25 -2.67
N ASP A 205 42.43 -3.19 -2.90
CA ASP A 205 43.18 -4.29 -3.50
C ASP A 205 43.40 -5.44 -2.49
N ASP A 206 44.08 -6.48 -2.93
CA ASP A 206 44.41 -7.63 -2.06
C ASP A 206 45.38 -7.26 -0.91
N ALA A 207 46.20 -6.22 -1.08
CA ALA A 207 47.07 -5.69 -0.04
C ALA A 207 46.38 -4.74 0.94
N GLY A 208 45.12 -4.34 0.63
CA GLY A 208 44.32 -3.44 1.45
C GLY A 208 44.49 -1.96 1.09
N HIS A 209 45.17 -1.60 0.02
CA HIS A 209 45.29 -0.22 -0.45
C HIS A 209 43.98 0.24 -1.10
N PRO A 210 43.68 1.57 -1.05
CA PRO A 210 42.58 2.14 -1.79
C PRO A 210 42.66 1.90 -3.29
N VAL A 211 41.56 1.61 -3.95
CA VAL A 211 41.46 1.54 -5.42
C VAL A 211 40.61 2.70 -5.91
N PRO A 212 41.20 3.83 -6.31
CA PRO A 212 40.50 4.97 -6.88
C PRO A 212 39.97 4.67 -8.28
N GLY A 213 38.85 5.30 -8.67
CA GLY A 213 38.29 5.20 -10.03
C GLY A 213 37.63 3.87 -10.35
N ALA A 214 37.49 2.96 -9.39
CA ALA A 214 36.72 1.75 -9.57
C ALA A 214 35.22 2.10 -9.75
N SER A 215 34.59 1.46 -10.73
CA SER A 215 33.15 1.57 -10.94
C SER A 215 32.39 0.79 -9.85
N VAL A 216 31.51 1.45 -9.10
CA VAL A 216 30.72 0.87 -8.03
C VAL A 216 29.25 1.03 -8.37
N GLU A 217 28.62 -0.06 -8.80
CA GLU A 217 27.20 -0.12 -9.11
C GLU A 217 26.44 -0.64 -7.88
N MET A 218 25.47 0.17 -7.38
CA MET A 218 24.59 -0.17 -6.26
C MET A 218 23.20 -0.41 -6.80
N ILE A 219 22.72 -1.66 -6.75
CA ILE A 219 21.44 -2.10 -7.30
C ILE A 219 20.55 -2.56 -6.16
N GLN A 220 19.47 -1.86 -5.90
CA GLN A 220 18.45 -2.32 -4.96
C GLN A 220 17.73 -3.55 -5.53
N LEU A 221 17.57 -4.59 -4.74
CA LEU A 221 16.90 -5.83 -5.09
C LEU A 221 15.50 -5.90 -4.49
N ARG A 222 15.32 -5.32 -3.29
CA ARG A 222 14.06 -5.34 -2.56
C ARG A 222 14.02 -4.20 -1.55
N HIS A 223 12.87 -3.57 -1.38
CA HIS A 223 12.63 -2.62 -0.29
C HIS A 223 12.54 -3.32 1.08
N ALA A 224 13.03 -2.64 2.13
CA ALA A 224 12.73 -3.01 3.51
C ALA A 224 11.26 -2.73 3.88
N PHE A 225 10.63 -1.74 3.26
CA PHE A 225 9.21 -1.43 3.42
C PHE A 225 8.35 -2.40 2.60
N GLY A 226 7.21 -2.83 3.17
CA GLY A 226 6.29 -3.74 2.49
C GLY A 226 5.40 -2.99 1.48
N PHE A 227 5.63 -3.22 0.20
CA PHE A 227 4.73 -2.85 -0.90
C PHE A 227 4.00 -4.11 -1.35
N GLY A 228 2.76 -4.29 -0.90
CA GLY A 228 2.09 -5.58 -0.97
C GLY A 228 0.77 -5.58 -1.72
N THR A 229 0.19 -6.78 -1.85
CA THR A 229 -1.15 -6.96 -2.44
C THR A 229 -1.85 -8.21 -1.92
N ALA A 230 -3.20 -8.19 -1.98
CA ALA A 230 -4.01 -9.39 -1.81
C ALA A 230 -3.88 -10.33 -3.01
N VAL A 231 -3.99 -11.63 -2.75
CA VAL A 231 -3.74 -12.72 -3.69
C VAL A 231 -4.86 -13.75 -3.63
N ASP A 232 -5.40 -14.12 -4.78
CA ASP A 232 -6.25 -15.30 -4.98
C ASP A 232 -5.34 -16.54 -5.08
N GLY A 233 -5.34 -17.39 -4.05
CA GLY A 233 -4.49 -18.57 -3.98
C GLY A 233 -4.81 -19.60 -5.06
N ALA A 234 -6.07 -19.78 -5.41
CA ALA A 234 -6.49 -20.71 -6.46
C ALA A 234 -5.96 -20.27 -7.84
N ARG A 235 -5.99 -18.97 -8.12
CA ARG A 235 -5.43 -18.39 -9.35
C ARG A 235 -3.91 -18.47 -9.38
N LEU A 236 -3.26 -18.14 -8.27
CA LEU A 236 -1.80 -18.27 -8.12
C LEU A 236 -1.33 -19.69 -8.49
N LEU A 237 -2.06 -20.70 -8.03
CA LEU A 237 -1.74 -22.12 -8.25
C LEU A 237 -2.24 -22.67 -9.60
N GLY A 238 -2.99 -21.86 -10.38
CA GLY A 238 -3.54 -22.27 -11.68
C GLY A 238 -4.74 -23.21 -11.58
N GLN A 239 -5.46 -23.17 -10.46
CA GLN A 239 -6.72 -23.90 -10.28
C GLN A 239 -7.90 -23.16 -10.93
N THR A 240 -7.76 -21.86 -11.19
CA THR A 240 -8.74 -20.99 -11.84
C THR A 240 -8.07 -20.12 -12.90
N GLY A 241 -8.85 -19.70 -13.93
CA GLY A 241 -8.37 -18.85 -15.02
C GLY A 241 -7.57 -19.60 -16.09
N THR A 242 -6.98 -18.84 -17.02
CA THR A 242 -6.16 -19.40 -18.10
C THR A 242 -4.69 -19.53 -17.70
N ALA A 243 -3.93 -20.38 -18.38
CA ALA A 243 -2.48 -20.49 -18.17
C ALA A 243 -1.74 -19.17 -18.47
N ALA A 244 -2.21 -18.39 -19.46
CA ALA A 244 -1.66 -17.09 -19.79
C ALA A 244 -1.92 -16.05 -18.68
N ASP A 245 -3.13 -16.02 -18.11
CA ASP A 245 -3.46 -15.13 -16.98
C ASP A 245 -2.67 -15.52 -15.73
N ARG A 246 -2.52 -16.82 -15.46
CA ARG A 246 -1.69 -17.28 -14.35
C ARG A 246 -0.24 -16.81 -14.48
N ALA A 247 0.36 -16.97 -15.68
CA ALA A 247 1.75 -16.55 -15.90
C ALA A 247 1.92 -15.03 -15.68
N ARG A 248 0.98 -14.21 -16.18
CA ARG A 248 0.97 -12.76 -15.96
C ARG A 248 0.72 -12.41 -14.50
N TYR A 249 -0.21 -13.10 -13.83
CA TYR A 249 -0.51 -12.89 -12.42
C TYR A 249 0.73 -13.12 -11.56
N GLN A 250 1.43 -14.25 -11.75
CA GLN A 250 2.69 -14.55 -11.06
C GLN A 250 3.79 -13.54 -11.40
N TYR A 251 3.89 -13.10 -12.67
CA TYR A 251 4.84 -12.07 -13.08
C TYR A 251 4.65 -10.77 -12.31
N TYR A 252 3.41 -10.24 -12.26
CA TYR A 252 3.12 -9.00 -11.54
C TYR A 252 3.32 -9.17 -10.03
N LEU A 253 2.94 -10.30 -9.45
CA LEU A 253 3.18 -10.57 -8.04
C LEU A 253 4.68 -10.48 -7.69
N THR A 254 5.55 -11.12 -8.47
CA THR A 254 6.98 -11.16 -8.16
C THR A 254 7.76 -9.91 -8.56
N ASN A 255 7.21 -9.05 -9.44
CA ASN A 255 7.89 -7.87 -9.94
C ASN A 255 7.31 -6.53 -9.44
N TRP A 256 6.07 -6.52 -8.94
CA TRP A 256 5.41 -5.31 -8.47
C TRP A 256 5.16 -5.28 -6.96
N PHE A 257 5.44 -6.39 -6.27
CA PHE A 257 5.16 -6.50 -4.84
C PHE A 257 6.26 -7.28 -4.13
N ASN A 258 6.41 -7.02 -2.83
CA ASN A 258 7.36 -7.72 -1.96
C ASN A 258 6.73 -8.24 -0.66
N LYS A 259 5.38 -8.09 -0.50
CA LYS A 259 4.59 -8.56 0.64
C LYS A 259 3.19 -8.98 0.16
N TYR A 260 2.59 -9.98 0.81
CA TYR A 260 1.37 -10.60 0.31
C TYR A 260 0.40 -10.93 1.43
N VAL A 261 -0.90 -11.02 1.07
CA VAL A 261 -1.95 -11.56 1.92
C VAL A 261 -2.84 -12.45 1.04
N LEU A 262 -3.23 -13.63 1.53
CA LEU A 262 -4.24 -14.44 0.84
C LEU A 262 -5.61 -13.85 1.14
N GLU A 263 -6.30 -13.33 0.09
CA GLU A 263 -7.55 -12.58 0.23
C GLU A 263 -8.63 -13.35 0.99
N ASN A 264 -8.80 -14.64 0.65
CA ASN A 264 -9.90 -15.44 1.17
C ASN A 264 -9.49 -16.80 1.74
N ASP A 265 -8.33 -17.35 1.33
CA ASP A 265 -8.01 -18.76 1.56
C ASP A 265 -7.76 -19.12 3.04
N LEU A 266 -7.36 -18.15 3.87
CA LEU A 266 -7.12 -18.34 5.30
C LEU A 266 -8.30 -17.93 6.18
N LYS A 267 -9.37 -17.32 5.64
CA LYS A 267 -10.58 -17.03 6.40
C LYS A 267 -11.18 -18.33 6.93
N TRP A 268 -11.61 -18.33 8.17
CA TRP A 268 -12.04 -19.54 8.90
C TRP A 268 -12.98 -20.44 8.08
N PRO A 269 -14.12 -19.96 7.50
CA PRO A 269 -15.00 -20.84 6.72
C PRO A 269 -14.33 -21.43 5.46
N ASN A 270 -13.41 -20.70 4.84
CA ASN A 270 -12.71 -21.16 3.64
C ASN A 270 -11.60 -22.16 3.98
N TRP A 271 -10.91 -21.95 5.09
CA TRP A 271 -9.92 -22.87 5.63
C TRP A 271 -10.52 -24.25 5.89
N GLU A 272 -11.68 -24.30 6.56
CA GLU A 272 -12.38 -25.54 6.92
C GLU A 272 -13.35 -26.04 5.87
N ARG A 273 -13.52 -25.33 4.74
CA ARG A 273 -14.46 -25.76 3.71
C ARG A 273 -14.20 -27.19 3.32
N LEU A 274 -15.25 -28.04 3.38
CA LEU A 274 -15.25 -29.47 3.07
C LEU A 274 -14.91 -29.81 1.61
N SER A 275 -14.69 -28.84 0.74
CA SER A 275 -13.97 -29.07 -0.49
C SER A 275 -12.56 -29.55 -0.11
N PRO A 276 -12.06 -30.65 -0.70
CA PRO A 276 -10.75 -31.23 -0.36
C PRO A 276 -9.59 -30.25 -0.55
N ASN A 277 -9.84 -29.02 -0.89
CA ASN A 277 -8.86 -28.02 -1.31
C ASN A 277 -8.74 -26.80 -0.40
N GLY A 278 -9.63 -26.52 0.55
CA GLY A 278 -9.58 -25.30 1.37
C GLY A 278 -8.20 -25.04 2.01
N ALA A 279 -7.90 -25.69 3.11
CA ALA A 279 -6.60 -25.58 3.77
C ALA A 279 -5.42 -26.02 2.87
N ARG A 280 -5.63 -26.95 1.93
CA ARG A 280 -4.59 -27.38 1.00
C ARG A 280 -4.23 -26.30 -0.01
N THR A 281 -5.21 -25.58 -0.57
CA THR A 281 -4.96 -24.45 -1.46
C THR A 281 -4.20 -23.36 -0.72
N ALA A 282 -4.67 -22.97 0.47
CA ALA A 282 -3.99 -22.01 1.32
C ALA A 282 -2.54 -22.41 1.62
N THR A 283 -2.32 -23.63 2.09
CA THR A 283 -0.96 -24.13 2.45
C THR A 283 -0.04 -24.16 1.24
N ASN A 284 -0.52 -24.64 0.07
CA ASN A 284 0.27 -24.66 -1.16
C ASN A 284 0.62 -23.24 -1.64
N ALA A 285 -0.31 -22.29 -1.54
CA ALA A 285 -0.03 -20.90 -1.86
C ALA A 285 1.01 -20.29 -0.90
N LEU A 286 0.91 -20.54 0.39
CA LEU A 286 1.90 -20.12 1.39
C LEU A 286 3.29 -20.74 1.11
N MET A 287 3.34 -22.02 0.74
CA MET A 287 4.60 -22.68 0.36
C MET A 287 5.21 -22.06 -0.89
N TRP A 288 4.40 -21.70 -1.88
CA TRP A 288 4.87 -21.02 -3.10
C TRP A 288 5.59 -19.70 -2.76
N PHE A 289 5.07 -18.92 -1.79
CA PHE A 289 5.70 -17.69 -1.31
C PHE A 289 6.97 -17.98 -0.48
N LYS A 290 6.92 -18.96 0.40
CA LYS A 290 8.06 -19.37 1.24
C LYS A 290 9.27 -19.78 0.42
N GLU A 291 9.08 -20.60 -0.62
CA GLU A 291 10.13 -21.04 -1.54
C GLU A 291 10.84 -19.87 -2.25
N ARG A 292 10.18 -18.71 -2.32
CA ARG A 292 10.70 -17.48 -2.94
C ARG A 292 11.16 -16.43 -1.91
N ASN A 293 11.18 -16.80 -0.64
CA ASN A 293 11.48 -15.91 0.48
C ASN A 293 10.63 -14.62 0.45
N LEU A 294 9.34 -14.77 0.20
CA LEU A 294 8.35 -13.70 0.10
C LEU A 294 7.43 -13.75 1.33
N PRO A 295 7.37 -12.67 2.15
CA PRO A 295 6.60 -12.67 3.39
C PRO A 295 5.09 -12.59 3.12
N VAL A 296 4.31 -13.37 3.87
CA VAL A 296 2.85 -13.40 3.80
C VAL A 296 2.24 -12.99 5.13
N ARG A 297 1.20 -12.15 5.08
CA ARG A 297 0.27 -11.84 6.17
C ARG A 297 -0.85 -12.86 6.18
N GLY A 298 -1.10 -13.47 7.34
CA GLY A 298 -2.26 -14.33 7.55
C GLY A 298 -3.53 -13.48 7.77
N HIS A 299 -4.55 -13.72 6.99
CA HIS A 299 -5.82 -12.99 7.07
C HIS A 299 -6.99 -13.99 6.97
N ASN A 300 -7.75 -14.18 8.03
CA ASN A 300 -7.59 -13.80 9.42
C ASN A 300 -7.85 -15.01 10.32
N LEU A 301 -7.46 -14.95 11.62
CA LEU A 301 -7.75 -16.03 12.55
C LEU A 301 -9.22 -16.01 12.96
N ILE A 302 -9.79 -14.83 13.26
CA ILE A 302 -11.20 -14.72 13.62
C ILE A 302 -11.83 -13.41 13.11
N TRP A 303 -13.00 -13.55 12.51
CA TRP A 303 -13.89 -12.46 12.13
C TRP A 303 -15.19 -12.67 12.90
N PRO A 304 -15.46 -11.93 14.00
CA PRO A 304 -16.38 -12.36 15.05
C PRO A 304 -17.87 -12.14 14.75
N GLY A 305 -18.29 -12.40 13.49
CA GLY A 305 -19.67 -12.29 13.02
C GLY A 305 -20.34 -13.61 12.74
N THR A 306 -21.68 -13.59 12.62
CA THR A 306 -22.50 -14.75 12.29
C THR A 306 -23.57 -14.46 11.26
N SER A 307 -23.73 -13.20 10.85
CA SER A 307 -24.78 -12.76 9.91
C SER A 307 -24.49 -13.13 8.45
N ALA A 308 -23.27 -13.54 8.11
CA ALA A 308 -22.89 -13.96 6.77
C ALA A 308 -21.92 -15.15 6.81
N ASN A 309 -22.02 -16.03 5.80
CA ASN A 309 -21.26 -17.28 5.70
C ASN A 309 -19.75 -17.12 5.48
N PHE A 310 -19.26 -15.89 5.33
CA PHE A 310 -17.84 -15.60 5.18
C PHE A 310 -17.15 -15.23 6.50
N TYR A 311 -17.89 -15.04 7.60
CA TYR A 311 -17.33 -14.74 8.92
C TYR A 311 -16.83 -16.01 9.62
N VAL A 312 -17.73 -16.97 9.80
CA VAL A 312 -17.48 -18.22 10.55
C VAL A 312 -18.08 -19.41 9.83
N PRO A 313 -17.63 -20.66 10.10
CA PRO A 313 -18.25 -21.88 9.59
C PRO A 313 -19.74 -22.02 9.97
N PRO A 314 -20.55 -22.76 9.18
CA PRO A 314 -22.01 -22.84 9.36
C PRO A 314 -22.47 -23.46 10.68
N ASP A 315 -21.61 -24.20 11.37
CA ASP A 315 -21.89 -24.80 12.70
C ASP A 315 -21.80 -23.78 13.84
N VAL A 316 -20.98 -22.74 13.71
CA VAL A 316 -20.70 -21.76 14.78
C VAL A 316 -21.94 -21.01 15.25
N PRO A 317 -22.86 -20.50 14.38
CA PRO A 317 -24.07 -19.83 14.84
C PRO A 317 -24.92 -20.67 15.81
N SER A 318 -24.93 -21.99 15.67
CA SER A 318 -25.69 -22.87 16.57
C SER A 318 -25.08 -22.96 17.99
N LEU A 319 -23.82 -22.57 18.15
CA LEU A 319 -23.09 -22.59 19.42
C LEU A 319 -23.25 -21.30 20.25
N LEU A 320 -23.91 -20.27 19.73
CA LEU A 320 -24.10 -19.00 20.45
C LEU A 320 -24.87 -19.17 21.76
N SER A 321 -25.69 -20.20 21.88
CA SER A 321 -26.40 -20.54 23.12
C SER A 321 -25.56 -21.35 24.14
N ASN A 322 -24.33 -21.76 23.75
CA ASN A 322 -23.43 -22.53 24.60
C ASN A 322 -22.02 -21.93 24.57
N PRO A 323 -21.71 -20.95 25.44
CA PRO A 323 -20.42 -20.24 25.44
C PRO A 323 -19.19 -21.13 25.57
N ASP A 324 -19.28 -22.25 26.34
CA ASP A 324 -18.13 -23.14 26.54
C ASP A 324 -17.84 -23.97 25.27
N ALA A 325 -18.88 -24.46 24.60
CA ALA A 325 -18.73 -25.14 23.32
C ALA A 325 -18.18 -24.18 22.25
N LEU A 326 -18.64 -22.92 22.23
CA LEU A 326 -18.13 -21.90 21.34
C LEU A 326 -16.65 -21.59 21.60
N ARG A 327 -16.22 -21.44 22.87
CA ARG A 327 -14.80 -21.26 23.23
C ARG A 327 -13.95 -22.42 22.73
N SER A 328 -14.39 -23.65 22.98
CA SER A 328 -13.69 -24.86 22.56
C SER A 328 -13.57 -24.94 21.03
N ARG A 329 -14.62 -24.55 20.31
CA ARG A 329 -14.66 -24.54 18.83
C ARG A 329 -13.67 -23.54 18.23
N ILE A 330 -13.63 -22.32 18.79
CA ILE A 330 -12.65 -21.29 18.40
C ILE A 330 -11.22 -21.74 18.70
N GLN A 331 -10.99 -22.30 19.89
CA GLN A 331 -9.66 -22.81 20.28
C GLN A 331 -9.17 -23.90 19.32
N GLY A 332 -10.03 -24.86 18.97
CA GLY A 332 -9.68 -25.92 18.01
C GLY A 332 -9.35 -25.38 16.63
N HIS A 333 -10.01 -24.31 16.16
CA HIS A 333 -9.65 -23.64 14.92
C HIS A 333 -8.25 -22.99 14.99
N PHE A 334 -7.95 -22.28 16.09
CA PHE A 334 -6.63 -21.65 16.26
C PHE A 334 -5.50 -22.69 16.29
N GLU A 335 -5.72 -23.82 16.99
CA GLU A 335 -4.76 -24.93 17.04
C GLU A 335 -4.49 -25.54 15.67
N ASP A 336 -5.55 -25.77 14.87
CA ASP A 336 -5.41 -26.33 13.52
C ASP A 336 -4.70 -25.36 12.58
N ILE A 337 -5.21 -24.13 12.41
CA ILE A 337 -4.66 -23.18 11.44
C ILE A 337 -3.22 -22.78 11.79
N LEU A 338 -2.96 -22.37 13.04
CA LEU A 338 -1.61 -21.96 13.46
C LEU A 338 -0.63 -23.13 13.48
N GLY A 339 -1.09 -24.32 13.83
CA GLY A 339 -0.26 -25.54 13.77
C GLY A 339 0.21 -25.85 12.35
N ARG A 340 -0.68 -25.76 11.37
CA ARG A 340 -0.40 -26.10 9.96
C ARG A 340 0.27 -24.97 9.16
N THR A 341 0.15 -23.73 9.62
CA THR A 341 0.77 -22.56 8.95
C THR A 341 2.04 -22.08 9.65
N ARG A 342 2.50 -22.77 10.68
CA ARG A 342 3.69 -22.38 11.45
C ARG A 342 4.91 -22.15 10.56
N GLY A 343 5.49 -20.94 10.64
CA GLY A 343 6.65 -20.53 9.84
C GLY A 343 6.34 -20.26 8.36
N LEU A 344 5.06 -20.16 7.99
CA LEU A 344 4.60 -19.78 6.65
C LEU A 344 4.08 -18.34 6.61
N CYS A 345 3.50 -17.84 7.71
CA CYS A 345 3.06 -16.46 7.84
C CYS A 345 4.05 -15.66 8.71
N ALA A 346 4.40 -14.45 8.25
CA ALA A 346 5.27 -13.52 9.00
C ALA A 346 4.48 -12.75 10.07
N GLU A 347 3.20 -12.61 9.89
CA GLU A 347 2.26 -11.87 10.75
C GLU A 347 0.84 -12.38 10.57
N TRP A 348 -0.06 -12.06 11.51
CA TRP A 348 -1.47 -12.45 11.49
C TRP A 348 -2.40 -11.30 11.87
N ASP A 349 -3.49 -11.17 11.14
CA ASP A 349 -4.72 -10.55 11.62
C ASP A 349 -5.39 -11.51 12.59
N VAL A 350 -5.17 -11.29 13.89
CA VAL A 350 -5.79 -12.13 14.91
C VAL A 350 -7.29 -11.89 14.93
N ILE A 351 -7.69 -10.62 14.94
CA ILE A 351 -9.09 -10.20 14.93
C ILE A 351 -9.31 -9.23 13.77
N ASN A 352 -10.37 -9.48 13.00
CA ASN A 352 -10.84 -8.62 11.93
C ASN A 352 -12.19 -7.98 12.30
N GLU A 353 -12.28 -6.65 12.23
CA GLU A 353 -13.51 -5.82 12.26
C GLU A 353 -14.38 -5.94 13.53
N ALA A 354 -13.78 -6.09 14.70
CA ALA A 354 -14.57 -6.22 15.94
C ALA A 354 -15.17 -4.90 16.46
N LEU A 355 -14.94 -3.76 15.80
CA LEU A 355 -15.73 -2.53 16.05
C LEU A 355 -17.08 -2.54 15.36
N HIS A 356 -17.26 -3.38 14.34
CA HIS A 356 -18.46 -3.45 13.50
C HIS A 356 -19.17 -4.80 13.62
N VAL A 357 -18.43 -5.87 13.92
CA VAL A 357 -18.92 -7.23 13.93
C VAL A 357 -18.66 -7.85 15.32
N THR A 358 -19.69 -7.93 16.15
CA THR A 358 -19.55 -8.19 17.60
C THR A 358 -20.31 -9.42 18.10
N ASP A 359 -20.86 -10.28 17.21
CA ASP A 359 -21.75 -11.38 17.60
C ASP A 359 -21.09 -12.35 18.59
N LEU A 360 -19.83 -12.74 18.32
CA LEU A 360 -19.11 -13.64 19.21
C LEU A 360 -18.69 -12.95 20.52
N GLU A 361 -18.37 -11.66 20.47
CA GLU A 361 -18.09 -10.86 21.65
C GLU A 361 -19.32 -10.71 22.56
N ALA A 362 -20.49 -10.51 21.98
CA ALA A 362 -21.74 -10.40 22.72
C ALA A 362 -22.02 -11.67 23.59
N VAL A 363 -21.58 -12.85 23.12
CA VAL A 363 -21.72 -14.12 23.84
C VAL A 363 -20.58 -14.37 24.83
N LEU A 364 -19.34 -14.12 24.40
CA LEU A 364 -18.14 -14.51 25.14
C LEU A 364 -17.58 -13.40 26.03
N GLY A 365 -18.07 -12.19 25.88
CA GLY A 365 -17.63 -10.99 26.57
C GLY A 365 -16.30 -10.41 26.03
N ARG A 366 -16.07 -9.15 26.34
CA ARG A 366 -14.90 -8.36 25.90
C ARG A 366 -13.54 -9.02 26.20
N GLN A 367 -13.45 -9.78 27.30
CA GLN A 367 -12.22 -10.51 27.67
C GLN A 367 -11.82 -11.54 26.62
N ALA A 368 -12.75 -12.08 25.85
CA ALA A 368 -12.46 -13.05 24.79
C ALA A 368 -11.54 -12.48 23.71
N LEU A 369 -11.70 -11.20 23.34
CA LEU A 369 -10.84 -10.55 22.35
C LEU A 369 -9.36 -10.58 22.80
N ALA A 370 -9.09 -10.24 24.06
CA ALA A 370 -7.73 -10.33 24.61
C ALA A 370 -7.23 -11.79 24.68
N GLY A 371 -8.13 -12.72 25.02
CA GLY A 371 -7.83 -14.16 25.06
C GLY A 371 -7.41 -14.72 23.71
N TRP A 372 -7.99 -14.25 22.60
CA TRP A 372 -7.61 -14.70 21.26
C TRP A 372 -6.18 -14.27 20.89
N PHE A 373 -5.75 -13.06 21.25
CA PHE A 373 -4.35 -12.62 21.08
C PHE A 373 -3.40 -13.48 21.94
N GLN A 374 -3.77 -13.76 23.19
CA GLN A 374 -2.97 -14.61 24.08
C GLN A 374 -2.84 -16.04 23.53
N ALA A 375 -3.95 -16.63 23.05
CA ALA A 375 -3.95 -17.95 22.44
C ALA A 375 -3.08 -17.99 21.16
N ALA A 376 -3.22 -17.01 20.27
CA ALA A 376 -2.42 -16.94 19.06
C ALA A 376 -0.92 -16.86 19.39
N ARG A 377 -0.52 -16.00 20.33
CA ARG A 377 0.88 -15.88 20.78
C ARG A 377 1.43 -17.14 21.42
N ALA A 378 0.61 -17.85 22.19
CA ALA A 378 1.00 -19.10 22.83
C ALA A 378 1.19 -20.24 21.81
N LEU A 379 0.34 -20.32 20.79
CA LEU A 379 0.38 -21.34 19.75
C LEU A 379 1.48 -21.11 18.72
N ASP A 380 1.71 -19.84 18.32
CA ASP A 380 2.82 -19.46 17.44
C ASP A 380 3.46 -18.15 17.93
N PRO A 381 4.62 -18.21 18.60
CA PRO A 381 5.25 -17.03 19.20
C PRO A 381 5.99 -16.11 18.22
N LYS A 382 6.19 -16.51 16.96
CA LYS A 382 7.04 -15.77 16.01
C LYS A 382 6.32 -14.68 15.21
N PRO A 383 5.13 -14.93 14.61
CA PRO A 383 4.46 -13.91 13.81
C PRO A 383 4.09 -12.66 14.63
N ALA A 384 4.16 -11.50 14.00
CA ALA A 384 3.57 -10.31 14.58
C ALA A 384 2.03 -10.38 14.54
N LEU A 385 1.38 -9.93 15.62
CA LEU A 385 -0.07 -10.04 15.82
C LEU A 385 -0.74 -8.68 15.67
N TYR A 386 -1.69 -8.59 14.76
CA TYR A 386 -2.39 -7.36 14.40
C TYR A 386 -3.88 -7.44 14.74
N PHE A 387 -4.43 -6.30 15.10
CA PHE A 387 -5.86 -6.02 15.05
C PHE A 387 -6.14 -5.28 13.74
N ASN A 388 -7.07 -5.77 12.90
CA ASN A 388 -7.36 -5.21 11.58
C ASN A 388 -8.77 -4.60 11.54
N GLU A 389 -8.91 -3.34 11.03
CA GLU A 389 -10.17 -2.61 11.10
C GLU A 389 -10.34 -1.60 9.96
N TYR A 390 -11.58 -1.27 9.64
CA TYR A 390 -11.96 -0.26 8.64
C TYR A 390 -12.66 0.97 9.26
N GLU A 391 -13.05 1.96 8.46
CA GLU A 391 -13.67 3.24 8.86
C GLU A 391 -12.82 4.10 9.80
N ASN A 392 -11.53 3.84 9.92
CA ASN A 392 -10.64 4.63 10.76
C ASN A 392 -9.86 5.71 9.97
N LEU A 393 -9.53 5.48 8.70
CA LEU A 393 -8.93 6.47 7.81
C LEU A 393 -9.92 7.01 6.78
N GLU A 394 -10.93 6.24 6.40
CA GLU A 394 -11.84 6.46 5.27
C GLU A 394 -13.05 7.35 5.63
N SER A 395 -13.33 7.50 6.90
CA SER A 395 -14.47 8.28 7.39
C SER A 395 -14.20 9.79 7.32
N PRO A 396 -15.19 10.63 7.05
CA PRO A 396 -15.07 12.09 7.15
C PRO A 396 -14.68 12.59 8.54
N THR A 397 -14.96 11.83 9.58
CA THR A 397 -14.67 12.18 10.98
C THR A 397 -13.64 11.25 11.60
N ARG A 398 -13.06 11.66 12.74
CA ARG A 398 -12.12 10.84 13.52
C ARG A 398 -12.79 9.82 14.45
N SER A 399 -14.12 9.67 14.41
CA SER A 399 -14.84 8.81 15.36
C SER A 399 -14.40 7.34 15.29
N GLY A 400 -14.19 6.79 14.08
CA GLY A 400 -13.66 5.43 13.89
C GLY A 400 -12.24 5.30 14.46
N THR A 401 -11.37 6.26 14.17
CA THR A 401 -10.00 6.30 14.72
C THR A 401 -9.99 6.32 16.25
N GLN A 402 -10.87 7.13 16.86
CA GLN A 402 -10.98 7.24 18.32
C GLN A 402 -11.49 5.94 18.95
N ARG A 403 -12.56 5.36 18.40
CA ARG A 403 -13.10 4.06 18.87
C ARG A 403 -12.04 2.95 18.78
N LEU A 404 -11.27 2.93 17.70
CA LEU A 404 -10.18 1.96 17.54
C LEU A 404 -9.10 2.15 18.59
N LEU A 405 -8.67 3.39 18.86
CA LEU A 405 -7.70 3.69 19.90
C LEU A 405 -8.18 3.25 21.29
N GLU A 406 -9.46 3.51 21.61
CA GLU A 406 -10.08 3.08 22.87
C GLU A 406 -10.10 1.57 23.00
N LEU A 407 -10.47 0.86 21.93
CA LEU A 407 -10.45 -0.60 21.91
C LEU A 407 -9.04 -1.17 22.11
N LEU A 408 -8.02 -0.64 21.43
CA LEU A 408 -6.64 -1.07 21.58
C LEU A 408 -6.12 -0.85 23.01
N ARG A 409 -6.51 0.24 23.67
CA ARG A 409 -6.19 0.51 25.09
C ARG A 409 -6.87 -0.48 26.03
N ASP A 410 -8.14 -0.79 25.77
CA ASP A 410 -8.88 -1.80 26.55
C ASP A 410 -8.25 -3.20 26.38
N LEU A 411 -7.91 -3.60 25.17
CA LEU A 411 -7.22 -4.86 24.90
C LEU A 411 -5.89 -4.96 25.65
N LYS A 412 -5.08 -3.90 25.64
CA LYS A 412 -3.82 -3.84 26.39
C LYS A 412 -4.06 -4.00 27.90
N THR A 413 -5.06 -3.31 28.44
CA THR A 413 -5.44 -3.38 29.86
C THR A 413 -5.85 -4.81 30.25
N ARG A 414 -6.46 -5.56 29.33
CA ARG A 414 -6.86 -6.98 29.51
C ARG A 414 -5.74 -7.96 29.24
N GLY A 415 -4.52 -7.48 28.96
CA GLY A 415 -3.34 -8.33 28.77
C GLY A 415 -3.20 -8.90 27.35
N ALA A 416 -3.86 -8.35 26.35
CA ALA A 416 -3.60 -8.72 24.96
C ALA A 416 -2.21 -8.25 24.52
N VAL A 417 -1.51 -9.12 23.77
CA VAL A 417 -0.24 -8.80 23.13
C VAL A 417 -0.53 -8.44 21.67
N VAL A 418 -0.83 -7.18 21.43
CA VAL A 418 -1.04 -6.62 20.09
C VAL A 418 0.24 -5.94 19.64
N ASP A 419 0.89 -6.44 18.59
CA ASP A 419 2.14 -5.87 18.08
C ASP A 419 1.89 -4.66 17.18
N GLY A 420 0.74 -4.63 16.49
CA GLY A 420 0.40 -3.52 15.61
C GLY A 420 -1.07 -3.46 15.23
N VAL A 421 -1.43 -2.44 14.48
CA VAL A 421 -2.77 -2.20 13.95
C VAL A 421 -2.77 -2.24 12.43
N GLY A 422 -3.73 -2.97 11.86
CA GLY A 422 -4.06 -2.96 10.43
C GLY A 422 -5.17 -1.95 10.15
N LEU A 423 -4.96 -1.10 9.15
CA LEU A 423 -5.87 -0.07 8.70
C LEU A 423 -6.27 -0.41 7.26
N GLN A 424 -7.50 -0.90 7.06
CA GLN A 424 -7.93 -1.47 5.77
C GLN A 424 -7.80 -0.46 4.64
N SER A 425 -8.38 0.74 4.79
CA SER A 425 -8.21 1.85 3.84
C SER A 425 -8.92 1.63 2.50
N HIS A 426 -10.19 1.20 2.56
CA HIS A 426 -11.08 1.11 1.39
C HIS A 426 -11.74 2.45 1.12
N PHE A 427 -11.23 3.21 0.18
CA PHE A 427 -11.74 4.54 -0.16
C PHE A 427 -12.77 4.49 -1.29
N GLY A 428 -13.77 5.37 -1.20
CA GLY A 428 -14.85 5.47 -2.19
C GLY A 428 -15.38 6.89 -2.32
N GLY A 429 -16.59 7.12 -1.83
CA GLY A 429 -17.29 8.42 -1.94
C GLY A 429 -16.70 9.57 -1.10
N PHE A 430 -15.67 9.32 -0.31
CA PHE A 430 -14.91 10.31 0.43
C PHE A 430 -13.42 9.98 0.37
N LEU A 431 -12.59 10.99 0.15
CA LEU A 431 -11.14 10.87 0.10
C LEU A 431 -10.54 11.75 1.20
N THR A 432 -10.04 11.13 2.24
CA THR A 432 -9.44 11.81 3.39
C THR A 432 -8.20 12.59 2.97
N PRO A 433 -8.07 13.87 3.33
CA PRO A 433 -6.86 14.65 3.03
C PRO A 433 -5.59 13.96 3.54
N PRO A 434 -4.48 13.95 2.76
CA PRO A 434 -3.26 13.24 3.15
C PRO A 434 -2.70 13.64 4.52
N GLN A 435 -2.73 14.93 4.89
CA GLN A 435 -2.31 15.36 6.23
C GLN A 435 -3.19 14.75 7.32
N GLU A 436 -4.50 14.69 7.10
CA GLU A 436 -5.44 14.07 8.05
C GLU A 436 -5.19 12.55 8.18
N VAL A 437 -4.84 11.87 7.09
CA VAL A 437 -4.41 10.46 7.14
C VAL A 437 -3.18 10.30 8.05
N TYR A 438 -2.17 11.16 7.87
CA TYR A 438 -0.97 11.15 8.72
C TYR A 438 -1.30 11.35 10.19
N ASP A 439 -2.15 12.33 10.51
CA ASP A 439 -2.53 12.68 11.87
C ASP A 439 -3.31 11.54 12.55
N ARG A 440 -4.22 10.87 11.83
CA ARG A 440 -4.96 9.71 12.35
C ARG A 440 -4.06 8.51 12.61
N ILE A 441 -3.13 8.21 11.70
CA ILE A 441 -2.14 7.17 11.93
C ILE A 441 -1.30 7.52 13.16
N SER A 442 -0.82 8.76 13.26
CA SER A 442 -0.04 9.23 14.41
C SER A 442 -0.80 9.08 15.73
N LEU A 443 -2.10 9.37 15.75
CA LEU A 443 -2.95 9.18 16.92
C LEU A 443 -3.00 7.72 17.39
N LEU A 444 -3.03 6.77 16.44
CA LEU A 444 -3.12 5.34 16.73
C LEU A 444 -1.78 4.73 17.18
N VAL A 445 -0.64 5.28 16.73
CA VAL A 445 0.68 4.65 16.94
C VAL A 445 1.70 5.57 17.63
N ALA A 446 1.26 6.66 18.27
CA ALA A 446 2.16 7.62 18.95
C ALA A 446 2.87 6.98 20.15
N PRO A 447 4.17 6.66 20.09
CA PRO A 447 4.89 6.05 21.21
C PRO A 447 5.12 7.00 22.38
N SER A 448 5.09 8.30 22.12
CA SER A 448 5.35 9.39 23.06
C SER A 448 4.11 10.23 23.39
N GLY A 449 2.90 9.75 23.02
CA GLY A 449 1.64 10.41 23.42
C GLY A 449 1.40 10.33 24.93
N ASP A 450 0.54 11.19 25.45
CA ASP A 450 0.10 11.15 26.86
C ASP A 450 -1.42 10.95 26.94
N PRO A 451 -1.89 9.75 27.25
CA PRO A 451 -1.15 8.49 27.41
C PRO A 451 -0.62 7.94 26.07
N PRO A 452 0.51 7.21 26.08
CA PRO A 452 1.08 6.63 24.86
C PRO A 452 0.13 5.63 24.21
N SER A 453 0.23 5.50 22.90
CA SER A 453 -0.52 4.47 22.16
C SER A 453 -0.20 3.06 22.68
N PRO A 454 -1.17 2.17 22.73
CA PRO A 454 -0.95 0.77 23.09
C PRO A 454 -0.11 -0.01 22.08
N VAL A 455 -0.06 0.45 20.82
CA VAL A 455 0.74 -0.12 19.73
C VAL A 455 1.65 0.95 19.12
N ASN A 456 2.76 0.54 18.53
CA ASN A 456 3.74 1.45 17.92
C ASN A 456 3.99 1.17 16.44
N THR A 457 3.18 0.30 15.84
CA THR A 457 3.31 -0.09 14.43
C THR A 457 1.93 -0.12 13.78
N ALA A 458 1.83 0.44 12.58
CA ALA A 458 0.65 0.32 11.71
C ALA A 458 1.02 -0.27 10.34
N GLN A 459 0.04 -0.89 9.71
CA GLN A 459 0.08 -1.23 8.29
C GLN A 459 -1.19 -0.77 7.62
N ILE A 460 -1.08 -0.30 6.39
CA ILE A 460 -2.20 -0.19 5.47
C ILE A 460 -2.38 -1.58 4.87
N THR A 461 -3.53 -2.20 5.08
CA THR A 461 -3.68 -3.65 4.87
C THR A 461 -4.49 -4.03 3.64
N GLU A 462 -5.40 -3.15 3.17
CA GLU A 462 -6.41 -3.51 2.15
C GLU A 462 -6.70 -2.33 1.20
N PHE A 463 -5.71 -1.45 0.99
CA PHE A 463 -5.91 -0.21 0.27
C PHE A 463 -6.48 -0.41 -1.13
N ASP A 464 -7.58 0.26 -1.39
CA ASP A 464 -8.13 0.49 -2.71
C ASP A 464 -8.91 1.82 -2.79
N VAL A 465 -9.13 2.28 -4.03
CA VAL A 465 -9.84 3.54 -4.30
C VAL A 465 -10.92 3.29 -5.35
N ASN A 466 -12.17 3.21 -4.92
CA ASN A 466 -13.32 3.01 -5.80
C ASN A 466 -13.90 4.36 -6.27
N VAL A 467 -13.17 5.05 -7.13
CA VAL A 467 -13.57 6.32 -7.73
C VAL A 467 -13.60 6.18 -9.25
N LYS A 468 -14.65 6.64 -9.91
CA LYS A 468 -14.82 6.50 -11.37
C LYS A 468 -13.89 7.41 -12.18
N ASP A 469 -13.50 8.56 -11.65
CA ASP A 469 -12.50 9.42 -12.26
C ASP A 469 -11.12 8.80 -12.06
N GLU A 470 -10.56 8.22 -13.12
CA GLU A 470 -9.27 7.51 -13.05
C GLU A 470 -8.10 8.47 -12.73
N GLN A 471 -8.22 9.77 -13.00
CA GLN A 471 -7.17 10.72 -12.64
C GLN A 471 -7.22 11.05 -11.15
N VAL A 472 -8.41 11.25 -10.57
CA VAL A 472 -8.59 11.41 -9.12
C VAL A 472 -8.13 10.15 -8.39
N GLN A 473 -8.47 8.96 -8.92
CA GLN A 473 -8.03 7.67 -8.39
C GLN A 473 -6.50 7.56 -8.37
N ALA A 474 -5.85 7.94 -9.46
CA ALA A 474 -4.40 7.89 -9.59
C ALA A 474 -3.69 8.89 -8.67
N ASP A 475 -4.20 10.13 -8.60
CA ASP A 475 -3.64 11.17 -7.73
C ASP A 475 -3.80 10.81 -6.27
N TYR A 476 -4.96 10.25 -5.88
CA TYR A 476 -5.17 9.84 -4.49
C TYR A 476 -4.32 8.64 -4.12
N LEU A 477 -4.15 7.64 -5.00
CA LEU A 477 -3.21 6.54 -4.76
C LEU A 477 -1.80 7.08 -4.54
N ARG A 478 -1.30 7.97 -5.43
CA ARG A 478 0.02 8.60 -5.27
C ARG A 478 0.15 9.26 -3.89
N ASP A 479 -0.80 10.09 -3.53
CA ASP A 479 -0.74 10.94 -2.35
C ASP A 479 -0.91 10.13 -1.06
N PHE A 480 -1.85 9.18 -1.04
CA PHE A 480 -2.07 8.29 0.09
C PHE A 480 -0.87 7.37 0.35
N VAL A 481 -0.33 6.74 -0.70
CA VAL A 481 0.83 5.86 -0.55
C VAL A 481 2.06 6.67 -0.14
N THR A 482 2.22 7.90 -0.64
CA THR A 482 3.32 8.78 -0.23
C THR A 482 3.21 9.16 1.25
N ILE A 483 2.03 9.55 1.73
CA ILE A 483 1.87 9.93 3.13
C ILE A 483 2.06 8.73 4.07
N ALA A 484 1.54 7.56 3.71
CA ALA A 484 1.73 6.33 4.46
C ALA A 484 3.21 5.90 4.48
N PHE A 485 3.89 5.91 3.33
CA PHE A 485 5.33 5.62 3.24
C PHE A 485 6.19 6.61 4.03
N SER A 486 5.77 7.87 4.14
CA SER A 486 6.48 8.88 4.92
C SER A 486 6.37 8.67 6.45
N HIS A 487 5.35 7.95 6.93
CA HIS A 487 5.09 7.81 8.37
C HIS A 487 6.06 6.79 9.00
N PRO A 488 6.86 7.16 10.02
CA PRO A 488 7.93 6.31 10.54
C PRO A 488 7.44 4.96 11.11
N GLN A 489 6.25 4.92 11.71
CA GLN A 489 5.66 3.72 12.32
C GLN A 489 4.84 2.87 11.33
N VAL A 490 4.62 3.30 10.09
CA VAL A 490 4.02 2.45 9.05
C VAL A 490 5.11 1.62 8.40
N ASN A 491 4.92 0.30 8.32
CA ASN A 491 5.93 -0.60 7.75
C ASN A 491 5.48 -1.32 6.47
N ALA A 492 4.20 -1.17 6.08
CA ALA A 492 3.69 -1.68 4.80
C ALA A 492 2.47 -0.90 4.29
N VAL A 493 2.31 -0.91 2.97
CA VAL A 493 1.06 -0.59 2.26
C VAL A 493 0.73 -1.79 1.38
N MET A 494 -0.44 -2.39 1.63
CA MET A 494 -0.95 -3.53 0.87
C MET A 494 -2.23 -3.13 0.13
N LEU A 495 -2.26 -3.40 -1.16
CA LEU A 495 -3.46 -3.23 -1.99
C LEU A 495 -4.40 -4.42 -1.79
N TRP A 496 -5.73 -4.21 -1.91
CA TRP A 496 -6.67 -5.33 -1.83
C TRP A 496 -6.93 -5.98 -3.19
N GLY A 497 -5.84 -6.23 -3.92
CA GLY A 497 -5.80 -6.74 -5.27
C GLY A 497 -5.20 -5.74 -6.25
N PHE A 498 -4.84 -6.21 -7.45
CA PHE A 498 -4.15 -5.37 -8.43
C PHE A 498 -4.67 -5.52 -9.86
N TRP A 499 -5.36 -6.61 -10.17
CA TRP A 499 -5.84 -6.93 -11.51
C TRP A 499 -7.38 -7.05 -11.53
N ALA A 500 -8.04 -6.34 -12.44
CA ALA A 500 -9.50 -6.31 -12.54
C ALA A 500 -10.16 -7.67 -12.77
N GLY A 501 -9.40 -8.67 -13.27
CA GLY A 501 -9.89 -10.04 -13.45
C GLY A 501 -9.98 -10.88 -12.16
N ALA A 502 -9.46 -10.35 -11.03
CA ALA A 502 -9.49 -11.01 -9.72
C ALA A 502 -9.70 -10.03 -8.56
N HIS A 503 -10.01 -8.78 -8.81
CA HIS A 503 -10.24 -7.77 -7.77
C HIS A 503 -11.71 -7.76 -7.34
N TRP A 504 -12.01 -7.69 -6.05
CA TRP A 504 -13.38 -7.64 -5.52
C TRP A 504 -14.16 -6.40 -6.01
N ILE A 505 -13.47 -5.27 -6.24
CA ILE A 505 -13.98 -4.08 -6.93
C ILE A 505 -13.13 -3.88 -8.20
N PRO A 506 -13.51 -4.41 -9.38
CA PRO A 506 -12.68 -4.36 -10.58
C PRO A 506 -12.25 -2.95 -11.00
N ASP A 507 -13.08 -1.94 -10.71
CA ASP A 507 -12.78 -0.54 -11.03
C ASP A 507 -11.67 0.07 -10.14
N ALA A 508 -11.38 -0.51 -8.99
CA ALA A 508 -10.30 -0.07 -8.10
C ALA A 508 -8.93 -0.67 -8.44
N ALA A 509 -8.87 -1.71 -9.28
CA ALA A 509 -7.64 -2.40 -9.65
C ALA A 509 -6.62 -1.47 -10.34
N LEU A 510 -5.34 -1.85 -10.28
CA LEU A 510 -4.24 -1.17 -10.98
C LEU A 510 -4.19 -1.52 -12.47
N LEU A 511 -4.55 -2.78 -12.80
CA LEU A 511 -4.51 -3.31 -14.15
C LEU A 511 -5.93 -3.66 -14.61
N ARG A 512 -6.25 -3.29 -15.84
CA ARG A 512 -7.50 -3.66 -16.50
C ARG A 512 -7.56 -5.17 -16.72
N GLN A 513 -8.72 -5.71 -17.03
CA GLN A 513 -8.88 -7.14 -17.31
C GLN A 513 -7.97 -7.64 -18.43
N ASN A 514 -7.64 -6.83 -19.41
CA ASN A 514 -6.69 -7.13 -20.48
C ASN A 514 -5.21 -6.93 -20.11
N TRP A 515 -4.90 -6.71 -18.82
CA TRP A 515 -3.58 -6.49 -18.25
C TRP A 515 -2.94 -5.13 -18.59
N GLN A 516 -3.65 -4.23 -19.25
CA GLN A 516 -3.15 -2.87 -19.44
C GLN A 516 -3.19 -2.09 -18.12
N PRO A 517 -2.12 -1.37 -17.76
CA PRO A 517 -2.13 -0.54 -16.55
C PRO A 517 -3.12 0.63 -16.71
N LYS A 518 -3.82 0.92 -15.63
CA LYS A 518 -4.61 2.14 -15.46
C LYS A 518 -3.68 3.29 -15.00
N PRO A 519 -4.14 4.55 -14.99
CA PRO A 519 -3.37 5.68 -14.46
C PRO A 519 -2.85 5.44 -13.04
N ASN A 520 -3.65 4.85 -12.13
CA ASN A 520 -3.22 4.48 -10.77
C ASN A 520 -2.14 3.39 -10.77
N GLY A 521 -2.19 2.42 -11.70
CA GLY A 521 -1.15 1.41 -11.87
C GLY A 521 0.18 1.99 -12.34
N LEU A 522 0.14 3.00 -13.23
CA LEU A 522 1.32 3.75 -13.63
C LEU A 522 1.92 4.55 -12.47
N GLN A 523 1.07 5.18 -11.63
CA GLN A 523 1.52 5.88 -10.43
C GLN A 523 2.19 4.93 -9.43
N TRP A 524 1.60 3.76 -9.16
CA TRP A 524 2.21 2.74 -8.30
C TRP A 524 3.60 2.35 -8.79
N SER A 525 3.70 2.00 -10.08
CA SER A 525 4.99 1.61 -10.68
C SER A 525 6.02 2.72 -10.62
N ASN A 526 5.60 3.98 -10.85
CA ASN A 526 6.50 5.14 -10.79
C ASN A 526 7.02 5.37 -9.37
N LEU A 527 6.14 5.40 -8.36
CA LEU A 527 6.54 5.58 -6.96
C LEU A 527 7.52 4.50 -6.51
N VAL A 528 7.14 3.22 -6.64
CA VAL A 528 7.87 2.12 -6.01
C VAL A 528 9.15 1.76 -6.74
N TYR A 529 9.18 1.85 -8.09
CA TYR A 529 10.28 1.34 -8.91
C TYR A 529 11.10 2.40 -9.64
N ARG A 530 10.77 3.70 -9.45
CA ARG A 530 11.55 4.82 -9.99
C ARG A 530 11.89 5.83 -8.91
N GLU A 531 10.88 6.45 -8.27
CA GLU A 531 11.11 7.51 -7.29
C GLU A 531 11.73 6.99 -5.99
N TRP A 532 11.29 5.82 -5.52
CA TRP A 532 11.75 5.22 -4.25
C TRP A 532 12.68 4.02 -4.47
N TRP A 533 13.32 3.94 -5.62
CA TRP A 533 14.23 2.86 -5.97
C TRP A 533 15.64 3.37 -6.16
N THR A 534 16.63 2.66 -5.62
CA THR A 534 18.03 3.03 -5.79
C THR A 534 18.71 2.13 -6.82
N HIS A 535 19.16 2.74 -7.90
CA HIS A 535 20.09 2.16 -8.86
C HIS A 535 21.05 3.27 -9.27
N THR A 536 22.30 3.18 -8.85
CA THR A 536 23.32 4.20 -9.12
C THR A 536 24.65 3.55 -9.44
N ASN A 537 25.45 4.23 -10.24
CA ASN A 537 26.83 3.86 -10.55
C ASN A 537 27.74 5.05 -10.25
N LEU A 538 28.72 4.86 -9.39
CA LEU A 538 29.64 5.86 -8.90
C LEU A 538 31.10 5.40 -9.16
N LEU A 539 32.02 6.34 -9.21
CA LEU A 539 33.45 6.04 -9.16
C LEU A 539 33.93 6.20 -7.71
N SER A 540 34.81 5.29 -7.28
CA SER A 540 35.48 5.42 -5.99
C SER A 540 36.45 6.63 -6.01
N ASP A 541 36.49 7.37 -4.92
CA ASP A 541 37.36 8.54 -4.73
C ASP A 541 38.83 8.16 -4.47
N ALA A 542 39.66 9.16 -4.17
CA ALA A 542 41.09 8.95 -3.88
C ALA A 542 41.34 8.03 -2.66
N GLN A 543 40.40 7.89 -1.77
CA GLN A 543 40.40 6.98 -0.62
C GLN A 543 39.80 5.62 -0.95
N GLY A 544 39.40 5.38 -2.21
CA GLY A 544 38.73 4.16 -2.67
C GLY A 544 37.31 4.05 -2.19
N ILE A 545 36.62 5.16 -1.88
CA ILE A 545 35.25 5.16 -1.31
C ILE A 545 34.27 5.66 -2.35
N ALA A 546 33.14 4.95 -2.48
CA ALA A 546 31.94 5.39 -3.19
C ALA A 546 30.77 5.37 -2.23
N SER A 547 30.05 6.49 -2.08
CA SER A 547 28.93 6.61 -1.14
C SER A 547 27.70 7.22 -1.80
N ALA A 548 26.52 6.67 -1.49
CA ALA A 548 25.24 7.20 -1.92
C ALA A 548 24.24 7.15 -0.78
N ARG A 549 23.29 8.12 -0.77
CA ARG A 549 22.07 8.01 0.01
C ARG A 549 21.10 7.11 -0.74
N ALA A 550 20.68 6.01 -0.11
CA ALA A 550 19.97 4.92 -0.75
C ALA A 550 18.75 4.50 0.07
N PHE A 551 17.69 4.00 -0.58
CA PHE A 551 16.52 3.50 0.13
C PHE A 551 16.85 2.20 0.87
N LYS A 552 16.34 2.04 2.09
CA LYS A 552 16.55 0.85 2.91
C LYS A 552 16.00 -0.40 2.24
N GLY A 553 16.78 -1.49 2.27
CA GLY A 553 16.43 -2.74 1.60
C GLY A 553 17.64 -3.62 1.29
N ASP A 554 17.43 -4.62 0.45
CA ASP A 554 18.48 -5.54 0.01
C ASP A 554 19.14 -5.02 -1.27
N TYR A 555 20.46 -5.13 -1.33
CA TYR A 555 21.31 -4.62 -2.40
C TYR A 555 22.23 -5.69 -2.96
N ARG A 556 22.48 -5.58 -4.26
CA ARG A 556 23.66 -6.13 -4.91
C ARG A 556 24.61 -4.98 -5.23
N ILE A 557 25.83 -5.09 -4.75
CA ILE A 557 26.93 -4.18 -5.06
C ILE A 557 27.82 -4.88 -6.05
N ARG A 558 28.11 -4.22 -7.17
CA ARG A 558 29.03 -4.69 -8.19
C ARG A 558 30.16 -3.68 -8.31
N VAL A 559 31.38 -4.14 -8.10
CA VAL A 559 32.60 -3.32 -8.24
C VAL A 559 33.39 -3.82 -9.42
N THR A 560 33.75 -2.92 -10.34
CA THR A 560 34.60 -3.22 -11.51
C THR A 560 35.81 -2.32 -11.53
N SER A 561 37.01 -2.91 -11.61
CA SER A 561 38.29 -2.23 -11.77
C SER A 561 39.21 -3.09 -12.64
N ASP A 562 39.92 -2.50 -13.59
CA ASP A 562 40.89 -3.16 -14.46
C ASP A 562 40.34 -4.44 -15.13
N GLY A 563 39.07 -4.40 -15.56
CA GLY A 563 38.38 -5.53 -16.19
C GLY A 563 37.95 -6.67 -15.23
N GLN A 564 38.27 -6.55 -13.95
CA GLN A 564 37.82 -7.49 -12.91
C GLN A 564 36.51 -7.01 -12.26
N THR A 565 35.58 -7.92 -12.01
CA THR A 565 34.31 -7.62 -11.37
C THR A 565 34.13 -8.48 -10.12
N GLN A 566 33.73 -7.84 -9.03
CA GLN A 566 33.33 -8.48 -7.77
C GLN A 566 31.91 -8.10 -7.43
N GLU A 567 31.13 -9.05 -6.91
CA GLU A 567 29.75 -8.82 -6.46
C GLU A 567 29.58 -9.23 -5.00
N GLN A 568 28.78 -8.44 -4.28
CA GLN A 568 28.38 -8.73 -2.90
C GLN A 568 26.92 -8.34 -2.71
N THR A 569 26.17 -9.12 -1.94
CA THR A 569 24.83 -8.74 -1.48
C THR A 569 24.86 -8.32 -0.02
N LEU A 570 24.05 -7.31 0.34
CA LEU A 570 23.90 -6.83 1.71
C LEU A 570 22.50 -6.26 1.93
N SER A 571 22.13 -6.08 3.21
CA SER A 571 20.89 -5.39 3.61
C SER A 571 21.25 -4.03 4.23
N LEU A 572 20.64 -2.96 3.71
CA LEU A 572 20.76 -1.59 4.20
C LEU A 572 19.58 -1.28 5.13
N SER A 573 19.82 -1.17 6.42
CA SER A 573 18.81 -0.76 7.43
C SER A 573 19.17 0.54 8.13
N THR A 574 20.46 0.81 8.29
CA THR A 574 21.06 2.02 8.85
C THR A 574 22.25 2.38 7.95
N ASP A 575 22.95 3.47 8.25
CA ASP A 575 24.20 3.80 7.56
C ASP A 575 25.15 2.60 7.61
N THR A 576 25.50 2.09 6.43
CA THR A 576 26.19 0.81 6.29
C THR A 576 27.47 0.99 5.48
N PRO A 577 28.65 0.93 6.10
CA PRO A 577 29.92 0.78 5.39
C PRO A 577 30.12 -0.69 5.02
N THR A 578 30.62 -0.93 3.82
CA THR A 578 31.07 -2.26 3.39
C THR A 578 32.42 -2.16 2.69
N THR A 579 33.20 -3.24 2.67
CA THR A 579 34.49 -3.30 1.97
C THR A 579 34.45 -4.41 0.94
N ILE A 580 34.77 -4.09 -0.29
CA ILE A 580 34.90 -5.05 -1.38
C ILE A 580 36.37 -5.06 -1.84
N ARG A 581 36.96 -6.26 -1.89
CA ARG A 581 38.29 -6.46 -2.40
C ARG A 581 38.23 -6.82 -3.88
N VAL A 582 39.00 -6.12 -4.70
CA VAL A 582 39.18 -6.45 -6.11
C VAL A 582 40.59 -7.01 -6.27
N PRO A 583 40.76 -8.16 -6.94
CA PRO A 583 42.07 -8.71 -7.21
C PRO A 583 42.93 -7.73 -7.99
N GLU A 584 44.18 -7.61 -7.60
CA GLU A 584 45.12 -6.82 -8.36
C GLU A 584 45.44 -7.54 -9.68
N VAL A 585 45.17 -6.87 -10.80
CA VAL A 585 45.58 -7.40 -12.11
C VAL A 585 46.98 -6.93 -12.35
N SER A 586 47.94 -7.82 -12.15
CA SER A 586 49.31 -7.54 -12.59
C SER A 586 49.31 -7.41 -14.10
N PRO A 587 49.81 -6.28 -14.66
CA PRO A 587 49.86 -6.12 -16.08
C PRO A 587 50.79 -7.19 -16.71
N ALA A 588 50.47 -7.59 -17.94
CA ALA A 588 51.25 -8.60 -18.63
C ALA A 588 52.70 -8.13 -18.80
N LEU A 589 53.63 -8.82 -18.14
CA LEU A 589 55.07 -8.60 -18.26
C LEU A 589 55.57 -9.32 -19.51
N GLN A 590 56.14 -8.57 -20.45
CA GLN A 590 56.86 -9.13 -21.58
C GLN A 590 58.33 -9.21 -21.23
N VAL A 591 58.95 -10.33 -21.56
CA VAL A 591 60.37 -10.61 -21.32
C VAL A 591 60.99 -10.93 -22.65
N GLU A 592 61.99 -10.16 -23.04
CA GLU A 592 62.72 -10.34 -24.29
C GLU A 592 64.21 -10.32 -24.01
N PRO A 593 65.03 -11.10 -24.75
CA PRO A 593 66.51 -10.97 -24.72
C PRO A 593 66.93 -9.56 -25.15
N ASP A 594 67.90 -9.03 -24.47
CA ASP A 594 68.60 -7.76 -24.82
C ASP A 594 70.09 -7.96 -24.83
N ALA A 595 70.84 -7.12 -25.57
CA ALA A 595 72.30 -7.22 -25.66
C ALA A 595 73.02 -7.09 -24.30
N SER A 596 72.32 -6.46 -23.31
CA SER A 596 72.84 -6.23 -21.96
C SER A 596 72.17 -7.09 -20.90
N GLY A 597 71.28 -8.04 -21.29
CA GLY A 597 70.57 -8.92 -20.36
C GLY A 597 69.14 -9.27 -20.78
N LEU A 598 68.20 -9.09 -19.88
CA LEU A 598 66.73 -9.33 -20.10
C LEU A 598 66.03 -8.00 -20.12
N ARG A 599 65.35 -7.69 -21.22
CA ARG A 599 64.45 -6.55 -21.32
C ARG A 599 63.04 -6.96 -20.83
N LEU A 600 62.61 -6.29 -19.81
CA LEU A 600 61.27 -6.43 -19.25
C LEU A 600 60.44 -5.24 -19.71
N SER A 601 59.18 -5.46 -20.13
CA SER A 601 58.28 -4.36 -20.46
C SER A 601 56.82 -4.65 -20.13
N TRP A 602 56.11 -3.61 -19.71
CA TRP A 602 54.69 -3.68 -19.38
C TRP A 602 53.96 -2.41 -19.84
N PRO A 603 52.62 -2.39 -19.94
CA PRO A 603 51.87 -1.23 -20.45
C PRO A 603 52.13 0.06 -19.67
N GLY A 604 52.29 1.18 -20.40
CA GLY A 604 52.67 2.47 -19.82
C GLY A 604 51.57 3.19 -19.05
N ASP A 605 50.32 2.77 -19.23
CA ASP A 605 49.13 3.23 -18.48
C ASP A 605 49.05 2.64 -17.06
N THR A 606 49.91 1.69 -16.73
CA THR A 606 50.01 1.06 -15.40
C THR A 606 51.09 1.74 -14.56
N THR A 607 50.70 2.71 -13.74
CA THR A 607 51.63 3.42 -12.84
C THR A 607 51.80 2.70 -11.51
N GLY A 608 53.00 2.86 -10.90
CA GLY A 608 53.32 2.33 -9.56
C GLY A 608 53.81 0.88 -9.53
N PHE A 609 53.85 0.18 -10.67
CA PHE A 609 54.41 -1.17 -10.73
C PHE A 609 55.94 -1.14 -10.81
N ARG A 610 56.60 -2.05 -10.07
CA ARG A 610 58.04 -2.25 -10.04
C ARG A 610 58.39 -3.72 -10.31
N ILE A 611 59.55 -3.96 -10.84
CA ILE A 611 60.10 -5.30 -10.96
C ILE A 611 60.67 -5.72 -9.61
N GLU A 612 60.26 -6.87 -9.13
CA GLU A 612 60.91 -7.61 -8.05
C GLU A 612 61.54 -8.88 -8.63
N THR A 613 62.71 -9.25 -8.10
CA THR A 613 63.45 -10.45 -8.46
C THR A 613 63.66 -11.33 -7.24
N ALA A 614 63.72 -12.65 -7.48
CA ALA A 614 64.05 -13.62 -6.45
C ALA A 614 64.89 -14.76 -7.04
N HIS A 615 65.80 -15.31 -6.26
CA HIS A 615 66.54 -16.49 -6.62
C HIS A 615 65.90 -17.77 -6.07
N ASN A 616 65.12 -17.64 -5.02
CA ASN A 616 64.38 -18.73 -4.39
C ASN A 616 62.88 -18.39 -4.25
N LEU A 617 62.01 -19.39 -4.45
CA LEU A 617 60.58 -19.26 -4.20
C LEU A 617 60.14 -19.84 -2.84
N LEU A 618 60.97 -20.69 -2.24
CA LEU A 618 60.67 -21.36 -0.95
C LEU A 618 61.95 -21.48 -0.09
N PRO A 619 62.17 -20.66 0.96
CA PRO A 619 61.40 -19.43 1.21
C PRO A 619 61.68 -18.39 0.14
N ALA A 620 60.69 -17.56 -0.18
CA ALA A 620 60.82 -16.54 -1.21
C ALA A 620 61.69 -15.36 -0.72
N ASP A 621 62.70 -14.96 -1.53
CA ASP A 621 63.65 -13.88 -1.26
C ASP A 621 63.44 -12.65 -2.19
N TRP A 622 62.16 -12.30 -2.45
CA TRP A 622 61.81 -11.20 -3.33
C TRP A 622 62.44 -9.86 -2.88
N ALA A 623 63.16 -9.22 -3.79
CA ALA A 623 63.72 -7.88 -3.61
C ALA A 623 63.44 -7.00 -4.83
N PRO A 624 63.26 -5.67 -4.66
CA PRO A 624 63.17 -4.75 -5.79
C PRO A 624 64.41 -4.85 -6.69
N ALA A 625 64.18 -4.79 -8.01
CA ALA A 625 65.26 -4.72 -8.96
C ALA A 625 66.02 -3.37 -8.82
N GLU A 626 67.34 -3.39 -8.93
CA GLU A 626 68.19 -2.20 -8.68
C GLU A 626 68.02 -1.06 -9.69
N ALA A 627 67.60 -1.36 -10.92
CA ALA A 627 67.43 -0.35 -11.95
C ALA A 627 66.00 0.22 -11.92
N GLU A 628 65.85 1.53 -12.06
CA GLU A 628 64.50 2.15 -12.21
C GLU A 628 63.96 1.97 -13.63
N PRO A 629 62.64 1.73 -13.80
CA PRO A 629 62.04 1.60 -15.12
C PRO A 629 61.93 2.94 -15.84
N SER A 630 62.08 2.93 -17.19
CA SER A 630 61.88 4.08 -18.09
C SER A 630 60.59 3.90 -18.90
N LEU A 631 59.84 4.99 -19.17
CA LEU A 631 58.69 4.97 -20.05
C LEU A 631 59.09 5.30 -21.49
N GLU A 632 58.98 4.33 -22.38
CA GLU A 632 59.33 4.47 -23.79
C GLU A 632 58.27 3.87 -24.71
N ASN A 633 57.86 4.61 -25.73
CA ASN A 633 56.83 4.18 -26.71
C ASN A 633 55.56 3.61 -26.08
N GLY A 634 55.06 4.24 -24.99
CA GLY A 634 53.83 3.82 -24.29
C GLY A 634 53.97 2.53 -23.46
N ARG A 635 55.18 2.10 -23.17
CA ARG A 635 55.48 0.96 -22.29
C ARG A 635 56.58 1.33 -21.29
N TRP A 636 56.39 0.92 -20.05
CA TRP A 636 57.46 0.87 -19.08
C TRP A 636 58.47 -0.20 -19.49
N LYS A 637 59.77 0.10 -19.39
CA LYS A 637 60.85 -0.80 -19.72
C LYS A 637 61.89 -0.79 -18.62
N GLN A 638 62.46 -1.97 -18.36
CA GLN A 638 63.59 -2.16 -17.43
C GLN A 638 64.48 -3.27 -17.97
N ILE A 639 65.77 -3.09 -17.93
CA ILE A 639 66.74 -4.10 -18.33
C ILE A 639 67.39 -4.67 -17.07
N LEU A 640 67.30 -5.99 -16.92
CA LEU A 640 68.04 -6.72 -15.89
C LEU A 640 69.27 -7.30 -16.47
N PRO A 641 70.42 -7.28 -15.72
CA PRO A 641 71.69 -7.93 -16.17
C PRO A 641 71.45 -9.44 -16.39
N PRO A 642 72.31 -10.10 -17.21
CA PRO A 642 72.19 -11.53 -17.40
C PRO A 642 72.29 -12.26 -16.06
N PRO A 643 71.25 -13.13 -15.72
CA PRO A 643 71.28 -13.83 -14.44
C PRO A 643 72.36 -14.92 -14.44
N GLU A 644 73.20 -14.98 -13.38
CA GLU A 644 74.19 -16.02 -13.15
C GLU A 644 73.57 -17.38 -12.78
N SER A 645 72.32 -17.37 -12.37
CA SER A 645 71.51 -18.55 -11.94
C SER A 645 70.07 -18.37 -12.29
N THR A 646 69.18 -19.28 -11.84
CA THR A 646 67.72 -19.14 -11.97
C THR A 646 67.25 -17.84 -11.31
N LEU A 647 66.51 -17.01 -12.08
CA LEU A 647 65.99 -15.75 -11.63
C LEU A 647 64.46 -15.77 -11.84
N PHE A 648 63.68 -15.57 -10.78
CA PHE A 648 62.24 -15.35 -10.84
C PHE A 648 62.00 -13.85 -10.88
N VAL A 649 61.01 -13.45 -11.69
CA VAL A 649 60.67 -12.04 -11.91
C VAL A 649 59.18 -11.87 -11.77
N ARG A 650 58.76 -10.82 -11.08
CA ARG A 650 57.35 -10.41 -11.00
C ARG A 650 57.20 -8.89 -11.07
N LEU A 651 56.03 -8.45 -11.53
CA LEU A 651 55.61 -7.07 -11.35
C LEU A 651 54.87 -6.96 -10.02
N ARG A 652 55.21 -5.94 -9.25
CA ARG A 652 54.50 -5.60 -8.01
C ARG A 652 54.25 -4.10 -7.95
N ARG A 653 53.07 -3.71 -7.45
CA ARG A 653 52.67 -2.32 -7.23
C ARG A 653 53.14 -1.81 -5.88
#